data_e5bc837ecb2ba7d998205cd88a567174
#
_entry.id   e5bc837ecb2ba7d998205cd88a567174
#
_cell.length_a   1.000
_cell.length_b   1.000
_cell.length_c   1.000
_cell.angle_alpha   90.00
_cell.angle_beta   90.00
_cell.angle_gamma   90.00
#
_symmetry.space_group_name_H-M   'P 1'
#
loop_
_entity.id
_entity.type
_entity.pdbx_description
1 polymer ?
#
loop_
_entity_poly.entity_id
_entity_poly.type
_entity_poly.pdbx_seq_one_letter_code
_entity_poly.pdbx_strand_id
1 'polypeptide(L)'
;LRATKKILSLAMADKLMMRKRYYGLYSYEYQGYERGRYIRSRIFNGILKVSIFLPEHLRMGTKEPAFEIFVDAGKEQFLTYDRVGNRWLTAKLDCLPWPRYVLNSTEIWSGKASYRHIKEYLGGQRGGYEGLLDYQLKVRKDELTQRYRRETDPWDADLSQMPAEPKDWDRWCRKVGIPENYIFYQYSRKGADTGYCTYCEKDVPIRKPRHNQSGRCPCCGRPVTYKSIGKSSYNVWTETAFMYLIQRCRDGFVIRQFSGARSYTKTDGYRHCTMSITERRRAIYSPNNWKGRVYCWDDYRNRETRWIPSNRVYSYSYWRNYWHQGWEGAIYGKTLPTLFAKELKYSGLREAIHLLHKIDPEHYLRTLNTRPILEQLVKAGLGGLVKDFMRDASEYEELRMFPGAGLAKTLGINAQEMKRLRQSQGGWDCLNWLRYEKTVDREIPNHIITWFCEQKVEPKDLNFLRGRMSPVQVCNYLRRQMRELRMECDQVLTTWDDYLAMASRLKLNMDSPAVYRVKNVKKRHDELLKFFHHDAGMAVRAGNVLKKYPHIEEIFEEIRPKYEYADPQYAILVPNRIEEIMTEGMVLSHCVGNVERYWERIERRESYVLFLRRTEEVDKPYYTLEVEPNGTIRQKRTLGDNQLEDIKDASGFLRKWQKSIAKRLTAGDLALAKVSKILRMKEFEELRENQVTIPTGKLAGTPLLTVLQADLMEAA
;
A
#
# COMPACT_ATOMS: atom_id res chain seq x y z
N LEU A 1 -16.96 7.50 46.40
CA LEU A 1 -18.11 8.00 45.65
C LEU A 1 -19.23 6.93 45.65
N ARG A 2 -20.47 7.34 45.87
CA ARG A 2 -21.65 6.48 45.72
C ARG A 2 -22.55 7.02 44.59
N ALA A 3 -23.04 6.13 43.74
CA ALA A 3 -23.94 6.45 42.64
C ALA A 3 -25.32 6.85 43.22
N THR A 4 -25.57 8.13 43.48
CA THR A 4 -26.79 8.64 44.08
C THR A 4 -27.41 9.77 43.25
N LYS A 5 -28.74 9.94 43.36
CA LYS A 5 -29.45 11.10 42.76
C LYS A 5 -28.89 12.43 43.27
N LYS A 6 -28.40 12.48 44.53
CA LYS A 6 -27.82 13.68 45.13
C LYS A 6 -26.54 14.13 44.40
N ILE A 7 -25.63 13.22 44.03
CA ILE A 7 -24.44 13.56 43.22
C ILE A 7 -24.85 14.02 41.84
N LEU A 8 -25.80 13.34 41.21
CA LEU A 8 -26.26 13.67 39.87
C LEU A 8 -26.95 15.03 39.79
N SER A 9 -27.63 15.45 40.85
CA SER A 9 -28.34 16.74 40.90
C SER A 9 -27.45 17.96 41.10
N LEU A 10 -26.12 17.80 41.29
CA LEU A 10 -25.20 18.92 41.39
C LEU A 10 -25.25 19.75 40.10
N ALA A 11 -25.73 20.99 40.21
CA ALA A 11 -25.95 21.86 39.05
C ALA A 11 -24.65 22.43 38.48
N MET A 12 -24.59 22.56 37.17
CA MET A 12 -23.55 23.32 36.47
C MET A 12 -24.07 24.75 36.26
N ALA A 13 -23.36 25.76 36.79
CA ALA A 13 -23.82 27.14 36.77
C ALA A 13 -23.77 27.80 35.38
N ASP A 14 -22.88 27.37 34.50
CA ASP A 14 -22.70 28.03 33.22
C ASP A 14 -23.40 27.27 32.08
N LYS A 15 -24.26 27.98 31.38
CA LYS A 15 -24.82 27.48 30.12
C LYS A 15 -23.72 27.43 29.08
N LEU A 16 -23.65 26.34 28.35
CA LEU A 16 -22.78 26.23 27.20
C LEU A 16 -23.30 27.16 26.10
N MET A 17 -22.56 28.24 25.84
CA MET A 17 -22.89 29.15 24.74
C MET A 17 -22.24 28.65 23.46
N MET A 18 -23.07 28.29 22.50
CA MET A 18 -22.59 27.97 21.15
C MET A 18 -22.41 29.25 20.34
N ARG A 19 -21.18 29.54 19.94
CA ARG A 19 -20.88 30.59 18.95
C ARG A 19 -20.49 29.93 17.65
N LYS A 20 -21.22 30.22 16.56
CA LYS A 20 -20.82 29.83 15.21
C LYS A 20 -19.54 30.59 14.86
N ARG A 21 -18.44 29.91 14.62
CA ARG A 21 -17.22 30.44 14.01
C ARG A 21 -16.78 29.53 12.87
N TYR A 22 -16.39 30.15 11.78
CA TYR A 22 -15.80 29.45 10.64
C TYR A 22 -14.36 29.11 10.99
N TYR A 23 -14.02 27.82 11.04
CA TYR A 23 -12.64 27.34 11.18
C TYR A 23 -12.25 26.66 9.87
N GLY A 24 -11.16 27.10 9.27
CA GLY A 24 -10.71 26.80 7.93
C GLY A 24 -10.72 25.35 7.50
N LEU A 25 -10.36 25.11 6.29
CA LEU A 25 -10.49 23.91 5.43
C LEU A 25 -10.15 22.53 6.01
N TYR A 26 -9.52 22.46 7.20
CA TYR A 26 -9.05 21.20 7.78
C TYR A 26 -9.83 20.71 9.02
N SER A 27 -10.89 21.38 9.40
CA SER A 27 -11.69 20.99 10.58
C SER A 27 -13.15 20.75 10.19
N TYR A 28 -13.41 19.67 9.48
CA TYR A 28 -14.76 19.24 9.09
C TYR A 28 -15.72 19.09 10.29
N GLU A 29 -15.17 18.79 11.44
CA GLU A 29 -15.90 18.41 12.64
C GLU A 29 -16.40 19.62 13.44
N TYR A 30 -15.81 20.80 13.23
CA TYR A 30 -16.03 21.99 14.06
C TYR A 30 -16.54 23.20 13.29
N GLN A 31 -16.97 22.99 12.06
CA GLN A 31 -17.58 24.08 11.30
C GLN A 31 -18.82 24.59 12.02
N GLY A 32 -18.70 25.79 12.53
CA GLY A 32 -19.79 26.50 13.19
C GLY A 32 -19.77 26.51 14.72
N TYR A 33 -18.75 25.93 15.38
CA TYR A 33 -18.65 25.90 16.84
C TYR A 33 -17.32 26.48 17.35
N GLU A 34 -17.35 27.12 18.53
CA GLU A 34 -16.14 27.64 19.17
C GLU A 34 -15.35 26.48 19.79
N ARG A 35 -14.06 26.37 19.42
CA ARG A 35 -13.16 25.34 19.98
C ARG A 35 -13.10 25.42 21.51
N GLY A 36 -13.01 24.26 22.15
CA GLY A 36 -12.69 24.15 23.56
C GLY A 36 -13.86 24.32 24.52
N ARG A 37 -15.08 24.18 24.06
CA ARG A 37 -16.26 24.35 24.91
C ARG A 37 -17.12 23.11 25.08
N TYR A 38 -16.58 21.94 24.85
CA TYR A 38 -17.30 20.67 25.00
C TYR A 38 -17.15 20.08 26.40
N ILE A 39 -16.14 20.50 27.17
CA ILE A 39 -15.92 20.09 28.56
C ILE A 39 -16.14 21.26 29.47
N ARG A 40 -16.96 21.06 30.53
CA ARG A 40 -17.18 21.95 31.64
C ARG A 40 -16.80 21.26 32.92
N SER A 41 -16.14 21.97 33.81
CA SER A 41 -15.73 21.42 35.10
C SER A 41 -16.09 22.36 36.24
N ARG A 42 -16.54 21.77 37.35
CA ARG A 42 -16.83 22.52 38.63
C ARG A 42 -16.58 21.60 39.81
N ILE A 43 -16.17 22.19 40.94
CA ILE A 43 -15.96 21.50 42.18
C ILE A 43 -17.18 21.73 43.08
N PHE A 44 -17.73 20.68 43.68
CA PHE A 44 -18.81 20.70 44.65
C PHE A 44 -18.38 19.87 45.86
N ASN A 45 -18.22 20.49 47.00
CA ASN A 45 -17.86 19.82 48.26
C ASN A 45 -16.66 18.86 48.11
N GLY A 46 -15.60 19.32 47.43
CA GLY A 46 -14.40 18.52 47.18
C GLY A 46 -14.49 17.52 46.03
N ILE A 47 -15.65 17.35 45.41
CA ILE A 47 -15.84 16.46 44.23
C ILE A 47 -15.76 17.30 42.97
N LEU A 48 -14.86 16.91 42.06
CA LEU A 48 -14.80 17.47 40.69
C LEU A 48 -15.91 16.82 39.84
N LYS A 49 -16.83 17.65 39.38
CA LYS A 49 -17.81 17.27 38.35
C LYS A 49 -17.34 17.79 37.01
N VAL A 50 -17.28 16.89 36.03
CA VAL A 50 -16.93 17.22 34.65
C VAL A 50 -18.07 16.81 33.74
N SER A 51 -18.62 17.78 33.03
CA SER A 51 -19.73 17.56 32.08
C SER A 51 -19.19 17.63 30.66
N ILE A 52 -19.50 16.61 29.86
CA ILE A 52 -19.01 16.44 28.48
C ILE A 52 -20.18 16.52 27.51
N PHE A 53 -20.08 17.43 26.58
CA PHE A 53 -21.09 17.70 25.57
C PHE A 53 -20.58 17.19 24.21
N LEU A 54 -21.42 16.50 23.45
CA LEU A 54 -21.11 16.04 22.10
C LEU A 54 -21.54 17.11 21.09
N PRO A 55 -20.70 17.41 20.08
CA PRO A 55 -21.01 18.40 19.05
C PRO A 55 -22.35 18.16 18.35
N GLU A 56 -22.65 16.89 18.04
CA GLU A 56 -23.90 16.49 17.41
C GLU A 56 -25.12 16.80 18.26
N HIS A 57 -25.05 16.50 19.54
CA HIS A 57 -26.14 16.78 20.49
C HIS A 57 -26.38 18.28 20.59
N LEU A 58 -25.30 19.09 20.62
CA LEU A 58 -25.41 20.55 20.63
C LEU A 58 -26.02 21.10 19.34
N ARG A 59 -25.69 20.50 18.18
CA ARG A 59 -26.30 20.86 16.88
C ARG A 59 -27.79 20.58 16.84
N MET A 60 -28.23 19.49 17.47
CA MET A 60 -29.62 19.13 17.60
C MET A 60 -30.36 19.95 18.69
N GLY A 61 -29.70 20.91 19.33
CA GLY A 61 -30.31 21.76 20.35
C GLY A 61 -30.32 21.18 21.76
N THR A 62 -29.69 20.03 22.00
CA THR A 62 -29.57 19.43 23.32
C THR A 62 -28.66 20.28 24.21
N LYS A 63 -29.20 20.72 25.35
CA LYS A 63 -28.47 21.54 26.33
C LYS A 63 -27.83 20.71 27.45
N GLU A 64 -28.07 19.41 27.46
CA GLU A 64 -27.56 18.49 28.46
C GLU A 64 -26.27 17.81 28.03
N PRO A 65 -25.34 17.52 28.97
CA PRO A 65 -24.15 16.76 28.67
C PRO A 65 -24.51 15.30 28.31
N ALA A 66 -23.70 14.69 27.43
CA ALA A 66 -23.80 13.27 27.13
C ALA A 66 -23.29 12.42 28.29
N PHE A 67 -22.20 12.87 28.91
CA PHE A 67 -21.55 12.19 30.03
C PHE A 67 -21.25 13.17 31.16
N GLU A 68 -21.37 12.70 32.39
CA GLU A 68 -20.93 13.42 33.58
C GLU A 68 -19.98 12.54 34.39
N ILE A 69 -18.79 13.08 34.66
CA ILE A 69 -17.75 12.39 35.42
C ILE A 69 -17.59 13.06 36.76
N PHE A 70 -17.61 12.26 37.79
CA PHE A 70 -17.41 12.66 39.17
C PHE A 70 -16.12 12.08 39.68
N VAL A 71 -15.22 12.93 40.18
CA VAL A 71 -13.91 12.55 40.69
C VAL A 71 -13.76 13.02 42.13
N ASP A 72 -13.36 12.10 43.00
CA ASP A 72 -12.92 12.38 44.35
C ASP A 72 -11.43 12.04 44.46
N ALA A 73 -10.59 13.06 44.29
CA ALA A 73 -9.13 12.87 44.27
C ALA A 73 -8.60 12.44 45.65
N GLY A 74 -9.24 12.86 46.74
CA GLY A 74 -8.81 12.48 48.09
C GLY A 74 -9.06 11.01 48.41
N LYS A 75 -10.04 10.38 47.74
CA LYS A 75 -10.34 8.95 47.88
C LYS A 75 -9.89 8.10 46.68
N GLU A 76 -9.20 8.68 45.75
CA GLU A 76 -8.77 8.03 44.50
C GLU A 76 -9.92 7.27 43.80
N GLN A 77 -11.07 7.93 43.65
CA GLN A 77 -12.27 7.32 43.06
C GLN A 77 -12.86 8.17 41.95
N PHE A 78 -13.49 7.53 40.98
CA PHE A 78 -14.30 8.20 39.97
C PHE A 78 -15.54 7.38 39.58
N LEU A 79 -16.57 8.05 39.11
CA LEU A 79 -17.79 7.48 38.53
C LEU A 79 -18.17 8.27 37.28
N THR A 80 -18.70 7.59 36.28
CA THR A 80 -19.23 8.20 35.05
C THR A 80 -20.73 7.92 34.95
N TYR A 81 -21.52 8.95 34.68
CA TYR A 81 -22.93 8.81 34.34
C TYR A 81 -23.15 9.04 32.85
N ASP A 82 -23.65 8.03 32.18
CA ASP A 82 -24.09 8.09 30.78
C ASP A 82 -25.55 8.58 30.76
N ARG A 83 -25.76 9.84 30.35
CA ARG A 83 -27.08 10.44 30.31
C ARG A 83 -27.93 9.89 29.17
N VAL A 84 -27.34 9.53 28.07
CA VAL A 84 -28.06 8.96 26.94
C VAL A 84 -28.55 7.56 27.28
N GLY A 85 -27.69 6.73 27.87
CA GLY A 85 -28.04 5.38 28.34
C GLY A 85 -28.70 5.33 29.70
N ASN A 86 -28.87 6.48 30.39
CA ASN A 86 -29.45 6.59 31.74
C ASN A 86 -28.87 5.60 32.75
N ARG A 87 -27.53 5.51 32.81
CA ARG A 87 -26.83 4.50 33.62
C ARG A 87 -25.51 4.99 34.18
N TRP A 88 -25.17 4.44 35.35
CA TRP A 88 -23.86 4.63 35.93
C TRP A 88 -22.85 3.66 35.32
N LEU A 89 -21.64 4.17 35.02
CA LEU A 89 -20.53 3.43 34.48
C LEU A 89 -19.32 3.60 35.39
N THR A 90 -18.51 2.56 35.46
CA THR A 90 -17.16 2.61 36.02
C THR A 90 -16.12 2.65 34.88
N ALA A 91 -16.56 2.76 33.63
CA ALA A 91 -15.74 2.82 32.46
C ALA A 91 -14.88 4.09 32.41
N LYS A 92 -13.67 3.95 31.93
CA LYS A 92 -12.78 5.08 31.65
C LYS A 92 -13.28 5.84 30.40
N LEU A 93 -12.78 7.05 30.23
CA LEU A 93 -13.12 7.93 29.11
C LEU A 93 -12.93 7.27 27.75
N ASP A 94 -11.85 6.56 27.54
CA ASP A 94 -11.52 5.87 26.29
C ASP A 94 -12.36 4.61 26.01
N CYS A 95 -13.14 4.17 27.00
CA CYS A 95 -14.07 3.03 26.90
C CYS A 95 -15.52 3.46 26.71
N LEU A 96 -15.80 4.77 26.65
CA LEU A 96 -17.14 5.28 26.38
C LEU A 96 -17.45 5.19 24.87
N PRO A 97 -18.75 5.11 24.50
CA PRO A 97 -19.15 5.05 23.09
C PRO A 97 -19.02 6.41 22.40
N TRP A 98 -17.78 6.84 22.18
CA TRP A 98 -17.48 8.10 21.50
C TRP A 98 -17.59 7.98 19.98
N PRO A 99 -18.08 9.00 19.28
CA PRO A 99 -17.81 9.17 17.86
C PRO A 99 -16.30 9.36 17.66
N ARG A 100 -15.69 8.55 16.78
CA ARG A 100 -14.21 8.47 16.59
C ARG A 100 -13.53 9.80 16.26
N TYR A 101 -14.22 10.70 15.59
CA TYR A 101 -13.67 12.00 15.13
C TYR A 101 -13.55 13.03 16.25
N VAL A 102 -14.11 12.78 17.42
CA VAL A 102 -14.16 13.76 18.51
C VAL A 102 -12.92 13.71 19.40
N LEU A 103 -12.05 12.72 19.26
CA LEU A 103 -10.96 12.41 20.20
C LEU A 103 -9.60 13.05 19.89
N ASN A 104 -9.49 13.89 18.86
CA ASN A 104 -8.17 14.22 18.30
C ASN A 104 -7.40 15.38 18.95
N SER A 105 -7.90 16.11 19.93
CA SER A 105 -7.14 17.18 20.57
C SER A 105 -7.71 17.59 21.91
N THR A 106 -6.86 17.63 22.94
CA THR A 106 -7.21 18.06 24.30
C THR A 106 -7.71 19.51 24.39
N GLU A 107 -7.14 20.39 23.56
CA GLU A 107 -7.53 21.80 23.51
C GLU A 107 -8.90 22.03 22.86
N ILE A 108 -9.32 21.11 21.99
CA ILE A 108 -10.63 21.17 21.33
C ILE A 108 -11.74 20.81 22.31
N TRP A 109 -11.46 19.88 23.21
CA TRP A 109 -12.44 19.37 24.18
C TRP A 109 -12.62 20.28 25.38
N SER A 110 -11.55 20.82 25.90
CA SER A 110 -11.55 21.66 27.09
C SER A 110 -11.03 23.04 26.79
N GLY A 111 -11.85 24.06 26.96
CA GLY A 111 -11.37 25.44 26.96
C GLY A 111 -10.25 25.62 28.00
N LYS A 112 -9.41 26.64 27.81
CA LYS A 112 -8.24 26.90 28.67
C LYS A 112 -8.57 26.91 30.17
N ALA A 113 -9.73 27.46 30.55
CA ALA A 113 -10.18 27.47 31.93
C ALA A 113 -10.47 26.07 32.48
N SER A 114 -11.27 25.26 31.77
CA SER A 114 -11.59 23.88 32.18
C SER A 114 -10.35 22.99 32.15
N TYR A 115 -9.46 23.18 31.18
CA TYR A 115 -8.19 22.45 31.10
C TYR A 115 -7.33 22.71 32.35
N ARG A 116 -7.13 24.00 32.72
CA ARG A 116 -6.36 24.39 33.90
C ARG A 116 -7.01 23.89 35.19
N HIS A 117 -8.30 24.06 35.33
CA HIS A 117 -9.06 23.65 36.51
C HIS A 117 -8.96 22.15 36.78
N ILE A 118 -9.09 21.31 35.73
CA ILE A 118 -8.95 19.87 35.86
C ILE A 118 -7.49 19.51 36.22
N LYS A 119 -6.51 20.16 35.57
CA LYS A 119 -5.09 19.96 35.88
C LYS A 119 -4.75 20.25 37.34
N GLU A 120 -5.20 21.40 37.85
CA GLU A 120 -4.96 21.85 39.23
C GLU A 120 -5.62 20.91 40.25
N TYR A 121 -6.87 20.52 40.00
CA TYR A 121 -7.58 19.61 40.89
C TYR A 121 -6.97 18.23 41.00
N LEU A 122 -6.54 17.69 39.86
CA LEU A 122 -5.94 16.35 39.79
C LEU A 122 -4.44 16.31 40.16
N GLY A 123 -3.79 17.48 40.27
CA GLY A 123 -2.34 17.56 40.53
C GLY A 123 -1.45 16.94 39.44
N GLY A 124 -1.98 16.79 38.21
CA GLY A 124 -1.32 16.13 37.09
C GLY A 124 -0.49 17.11 36.23
N GLN A 125 0.27 16.57 35.29
CA GLN A 125 1.00 17.38 34.30
C GLN A 125 0.07 17.88 33.18
N ARG A 126 -0.97 17.11 32.83
CA ARG A 126 -1.98 17.42 31.81
C ARG A 126 -3.32 17.74 32.44
N GLY A 127 -4.16 18.49 31.71
CA GLY A 127 -5.53 18.82 32.08
C GLY A 127 -6.53 18.30 31.05
N GLY A 128 -7.80 18.74 31.17
CA GLY A 128 -8.85 18.37 30.22
C GLY A 128 -9.08 16.87 30.09
N TYR A 129 -9.36 16.41 28.89
CA TYR A 129 -9.61 15.00 28.58
C TYR A 129 -8.43 14.10 28.97
N GLU A 130 -7.23 14.47 28.56
CA GLU A 130 -6.03 13.68 28.81
C GLU A 130 -5.69 13.59 30.31
N GLY A 131 -5.82 14.71 31.03
CA GLY A 131 -5.62 14.71 32.49
C GLY A 131 -6.61 13.83 33.23
N LEU A 132 -7.87 13.83 32.82
CA LEU A 132 -8.89 12.92 33.36
C LEU A 132 -8.57 11.47 33.06
N LEU A 133 -8.17 11.18 31.83
CA LEU A 133 -7.80 9.82 31.43
C LEU A 133 -6.57 9.31 32.18
N ASP A 134 -5.54 10.13 32.33
CA ASP A 134 -4.34 9.81 33.11
C ASP A 134 -4.69 9.48 34.56
N TYR A 135 -5.59 10.29 35.17
CA TYR A 135 -6.08 10.05 36.52
C TYR A 135 -6.84 8.72 36.61
N GLN A 136 -7.77 8.47 35.69
CA GLN A 136 -8.53 7.22 35.66
C GLN A 136 -7.63 5.99 35.46
N LEU A 137 -6.60 6.11 34.63
CA LEU A 137 -5.58 5.07 34.45
C LEU A 137 -4.79 4.83 35.73
N LYS A 138 -4.38 5.92 36.43
CA LYS A 138 -3.68 5.81 37.72
C LYS A 138 -4.54 5.07 38.75
N VAL A 139 -5.81 5.50 38.95
CA VAL A 139 -6.75 4.88 39.90
C VAL A 139 -7.00 3.41 39.59
N ARG A 140 -6.98 3.04 38.32
CA ARG A 140 -7.29 1.69 37.86
C ARG A 140 -6.07 0.82 37.59
N LYS A 141 -4.88 1.35 37.73
CA LYS A 141 -3.64 0.65 37.37
C LYS A 141 -3.50 -0.72 38.02
N ASP A 142 -3.72 -0.79 39.32
CA ASP A 142 -3.56 -2.05 40.06
C ASP A 142 -4.64 -3.07 39.67
N GLU A 143 -5.89 -2.64 39.51
CA GLU A 143 -7.00 -3.49 39.05
C GLU A 143 -6.74 -4.02 37.64
N LEU A 144 -6.29 -3.16 36.73
CA LEU A 144 -5.98 -3.55 35.37
C LEU A 144 -4.78 -4.49 35.32
N THR A 145 -3.74 -4.21 36.11
CA THR A 145 -2.55 -5.07 36.22
C THR A 145 -2.95 -6.45 36.70
N GLN A 146 -3.74 -6.56 37.76
CA GLN A 146 -4.21 -7.86 38.25
C GLN A 146 -5.09 -8.59 37.23
N ARG A 147 -6.00 -7.87 36.55
CA ARG A 147 -6.88 -8.45 35.53
C ARG A 147 -6.12 -9.07 34.37
N TYR A 148 -5.08 -8.41 33.90
CA TYR A 148 -4.31 -8.85 32.72
C TYR A 148 -3.03 -9.61 33.06
N ARG A 149 -2.70 -9.78 34.34
CA ARG A 149 -1.46 -10.40 34.79
C ARG A 149 -1.20 -11.78 34.17
N ARG A 150 -2.21 -12.65 34.14
CA ARG A 150 -2.08 -13.98 33.53
C ARG A 150 -1.69 -13.93 32.04
N GLU A 151 -2.10 -12.89 31.34
CA GLU A 151 -1.79 -12.67 29.93
C GLU A 151 -0.42 -12.00 29.76
N THR A 152 -0.09 -11.04 30.61
CA THR A 152 1.11 -10.18 30.45
C THR A 152 2.35 -10.70 31.15
N ASP A 153 2.23 -11.47 32.23
CA ASP A 153 3.38 -12.03 32.95
C ASP A 153 4.35 -12.85 32.02
N PRO A 154 3.86 -13.68 31.08
CA PRO A 154 4.75 -14.37 30.14
C PRO A 154 5.50 -13.40 29.22
N TRP A 155 4.86 -12.27 28.84
CA TRP A 155 5.52 -11.24 28.01
C TRP A 155 6.61 -10.52 28.80
N ASP A 156 6.32 -10.17 30.07
CA ASP A 156 7.27 -9.49 30.95
C ASP A 156 8.46 -10.40 31.27
N ALA A 157 8.23 -11.70 31.44
CA ALA A 157 9.30 -12.68 31.62
C ALA A 157 10.23 -12.76 30.41
N ASP A 158 9.67 -12.75 29.19
CA ASP A 158 10.46 -12.69 27.95
C ASP A 158 11.25 -11.38 27.84
N LEU A 159 10.60 -10.27 28.11
CA LEU A 159 11.17 -8.92 27.96
C LEU A 159 12.20 -8.59 29.05
N SER A 160 12.14 -9.23 30.21
CA SER A 160 13.12 -9.06 31.32
C SER A 160 14.53 -9.50 30.96
N GLN A 161 14.69 -10.32 29.91
CA GLN A 161 16.00 -10.83 29.48
C GLN A 161 16.71 -9.94 28.44
N MET A 162 16.18 -8.73 28.16
CA MET A 162 16.77 -7.83 27.17
C MET A 162 18.13 -7.32 27.62
N PRO A 163 19.20 -7.55 26.84
CA PRO A 163 20.51 -7.03 27.16
C PRO A 163 20.58 -5.51 27.00
N ALA A 164 21.46 -4.87 27.75
CA ALA A 164 21.78 -3.46 27.57
C ALA A 164 22.39 -3.21 26.18
N GLU A 165 22.20 -2.02 25.67
CA GLU A 165 22.82 -1.57 24.42
C GLU A 165 24.34 -1.46 24.59
N PRO A 166 25.13 -1.75 23.54
CA PRO A 166 26.56 -1.57 23.56
C PRO A 166 26.97 -0.12 23.87
N LYS A 167 28.06 0.09 24.61
CA LYS A 167 28.53 1.45 24.97
C LYS A 167 28.74 2.38 23.75
N ASP A 168 29.05 1.85 22.59
CA ASP A 168 29.27 2.59 21.38
C ASP A 168 28.06 2.57 20.41
N TRP A 169 26.89 2.12 20.87
CA TRP A 169 25.68 2.01 20.08
C TRP A 169 25.26 3.34 19.43
N ASP A 170 25.16 4.40 20.21
CA ASP A 170 24.77 5.73 19.70
C ASP A 170 25.76 6.27 18.65
N ARG A 171 27.07 6.06 18.90
CA ARG A 171 28.10 6.45 17.94
C ARG A 171 27.98 5.66 16.64
N TRP A 172 27.72 4.35 16.76
CA TRP A 172 27.51 3.49 15.60
C TRP A 172 26.25 3.88 14.83
N CYS A 173 25.15 4.15 15.50
CA CYS A 173 23.92 4.64 14.87
C CYS A 173 24.16 5.91 14.08
N ARG A 174 24.90 6.88 14.67
CA ARG A 174 25.24 8.15 14.02
C ARG A 174 26.12 7.97 12.79
N LYS A 175 27.13 7.13 12.85
CA LYS A 175 28.16 7.04 11.80
C LYS A 175 27.90 5.95 10.77
N VAL A 176 27.16 4.91 11.11
CA VAL A 176 26.95 3.73 10.25
C VAL A 176 25.47 3.45 10.04
N GLY A 177 24.69 3.43 11.11
CA GLY A 177 23.28 3.04 11.09
C GLY A 177 22.41 3.98 10.27
N ILE A 178 22.67 5.30 10.32
CA ILE A 178 22.00 6.33 9.52
C ILE A 178 22.97 6.79 8.42
N PRO A 179 22.91 6.22 7.21
CA PRO A 179 23.96 6.36 6.20
C PRO A 179 23.91 7.70 5.45
N GLU A 180 22.79 8.41 5.46
CA GLU A 180 22.63 9.66 4.72
C GLU A 180 23.48 10.77 5.33
N ASN A 181 24.27 11.46 4.51
CA ASN A 181 25.12 12.56 4.94
C ASN A 181 24.96 13.77 4.02
N TYR A 182 25.21 14.95 4.58
CA TYR A 182 25.13 16.22 3.88
C TYR A 182 26.45 16.95 3.88
N ILE A 183 26.63 17.83 2.88
CA ILE A 183 27.57 18.94 2.96
C ILE A 183 26.76 20.22 2.89
N PHE A 184 26.67 20.93 4.01
CA PHE A 184 26.03 22.24 4.09
C PHE A 184 27.03 23.34 3.69
N TYR A 185 26.62 24.23 2.77
CA TYR A 185 27.48 25.29 2.28
C TYR A 185 26.76 26.62 2.15
N GLN A 186 27.50 27.71 2.35
CA GLN A 186 27.00 29.06 2.08
C GLN A 186 27.14 29.34 0.58
N TYR A 187 26.03 29.65 -0.07
CA TYR A 187 26.06 30.06 -1.46
C TYR A 187 26.64 31.44 -1.63
N SER A 188 27.56 31.66 -2.58
CA SER A 188 28.00 32.96 -3.05
C SER A 188 28.02 32.99 -4.58
N ARG A 189 27.95 34.19 -5.18
CA ARG A 189 28.02 34.36 -6.65
C ARG A 189 29.37 33.89 -7.21
N LYS A 190 30.45 33.97 -6.42
CA LYS A 190 31.79 33.48 -6.77
C LYS A 190 31.96 31.97 -6.66
N GLY A 191 30.95 31.28 -6.15
CA GLY A 191 30.97 29.85 -5.81
C GLY A 191 31.25 29.64 -4.33
N ALA A 192 31.04 28.39 -3.85
CA ALA A 192 31.40 28.01 -2.48
C ALA A 192 32.66 27.14 -2.55
N ASP A 193 33.67 27.48 -1.77
CA ASP A 193 34.95 26.76 -1.75
C ASP A 193 35.03 25.80 -0.54
N THR A 194 34.18 25.99 0.46
CA THR A 194 34.11 25.16 1.67
C THR A 194 32.66 24.85 2.05
N GLY A 195 32.49 23.70 2.70
CA GLY A 195 31.18 23.30 3.27
C GLY A 195 31.35 22.32 4.42
N TYR A 196 30.41 22.33 5.35
CA TYR A 196 30.43 21.45 6.53
C TYR A 196 29.92 20.05 6.19
N CYS A 197 30.78 19.07 6.31
CA CYS A 197 30.43 17.64 6.11
C CYS A 197 29.90 17.04 7.41
N THR A 198 28.67 16.54 7.41
CA THR A 198 28.01 15.95 8.58
C THR A 198 28.62 14.65 9.07
N TYR A 199 29.35 13.93 8.21
CA TYR A 199 30.09 12.75 8.64
C TYR A 199 31.46 13.09 9.24
N CYS A 200 32.22 13.96 8.57
CA CYS A 200 33.52 14.42 9.03
C CYS A 200 33.43 15.30 10.28
N GLU A 201 32.26 15.94 10.47
CA GLU A 201 32.01 16.95 11.51
C GLU A 201 32.99 18.13 11.44
N LYS A 202 33.38 18.52 10.20
CA LYS A 202 34.29 19.64 9.91
C LYS A 202 34.06 20.22 8.52
N ASP A 203 34.57 21.41 8.30
CA ASP A 203 34.57 22.02 6.99
C ASP A 203 35.53 21.28 6.04
N VAL A 204 35.08 21.09 4.82
CA VAL A 204 35.80 20.39 3.75
C VAL A 204 35.81 21.25 2.48
N PRO A 205 36.86 21.16 1.63
CA PRO A 205 36.89 21.89 0.36
C PRO A 205 35.83 21.31 -0.59
N ILE A 206 35.15 22.20 -1.33
CA ILE A 206 34.14 21.81 -2.31
C ILE A 206 34.32 22.61 -3.59
N ARG A 207 33.82 22.11 -4.72
CA ARG A 207 33.88 22.82 -6.00
C ARG A 207 32.49 22.92 -6.62
N LYS A 208 32.03 24.14 -6.87
CA LYS A 208 30.78 24.48 -7.57
C LYS A 208 29.58 23.57 -7.19
N PRO A 209 29.25 23.43 -5.90
CA PRO A 209 28.18 22.57 -5.45
C PRO A 209 26.82 23.10 -5.93
N ARG A 210 25.90 22.18 -6.29
CA ARG A 210 24.51 22.52 -6.58
C ARG A 210 23.62 22.00 -5.48
N HIS A 211 22.62 22.79 -5.11
CA HIS A 211 21.64 22.39 -4.06
C HIS A 211 20.91 21.09 -4.46
N ASN A 212 20.83 20.15 -3.54
CA ASN A 212 20.28 18.79 -3.69
C ASN A 212 21.05 17.88 -4.67
N GLN A 213 22.23 18.28 -5.11
CA GLN A 213 23.07 17.40 -5.94
C GLN A 213 23.75 16.35 -5.07
N SER A 214 23.72 15.09 -5.52
CA SER A 214 24.50 14.00 -4.94
C SER A 214 25.98 14.13 -5.31
N GLY A 215 26.86 13.73 -4.40
CA GLY A 215 28.29 13.71 -4.63
C GLY A 215 29.02 12.86 -3.61
N ARG A 216 30.35 13.03 -3.53
CA ARG A 216 31.18 12.39 -2.51
C ARG A 216 31.95 13.45 -1.73
N CYS A 217 32.07 13.26 -0.42
CA CYS A 217 32.91 14.13 0.40
C CYS A 217 34.38 13.95 0.01
N PRO A 218 35.10 15.04 -0.31
CA PRO A 218 36.51 14.94 -0.71
C PRO A 218 37.44 14.48 0.41
N CYS A 219 37.00 14.57 1.67
CA CYS A 219 37.80 14.17 2.82
C CYS A 219 37.56 12.70 3.23
N CYS A 220 36.29 12.25 3.36
CA CYS A 220 35.96 10.90 3.83
C CYS A 220 35.53 9.95 2.72
N GLY A 221 35.37 10.40 1.46
CA GLY A 221 34.91 9.61 0.32
C GLY A 221 33.46 9.14 0.36
N ARG A 222 32.72 9.43 1.44
CA ARG A 222 31.34 8.98 1.59
C ARG A 222 30.37 9.70 0.69
N PRO A 223 29.28 9.04 0.24
CA PRO A 223 28.20 9.70 -0.45
C PRO A 223 27.61 10.83 0.41
N VAL A 224 27.32 11.95 -0.21
CA VAL A 224 26.73 13.15 0.44
C VAL A 224 25.76 13.82 -0.51
N THR A 225 24.80 14.55 0.06
CA THR A 225 23.97 15.50 -0.69
C THR A 225 24.37 16.92 -0.33
N TYR A 226 24.65 17.76 -1.35
CA TYR A 226 24.99 19.14 -1.14
C TYR A 226 23.75 19.97 -0.82
N LYS A 227 23.77 20.71 0.30
CA LYS A 227 22.66 21.54 0.78
C LYS A 227 23.11 23.00 0.95
N SER A 228 22.60 23.90 0.11
CA SER A 228 22.80 25.33 0.33
C SER A 228 22.03 25.79 1.55
N ILE A 229 22.69 26.46 2.51
CA ILE A 229 22.11 26.97 3.74
C ILE A 229 20.93 27.91 3.46
N GLY A 230 21.06 28.78 2.45
CA GLY A 230 20.01 29.73 2.06
C GLY A 230 18.74 29.07 1.49
N LYS A 231 18.88 27.93 0.80
CA LYS A 231 17.77 27.21 0.18
C LYS A 231 17.22 26.06 1.04
N SER A 232 17.90 25.68 2.12
CA SER A 232 17.47 24.60 3.01
C SER A 232 16.40 25.08 3.98
N SER A 233 15.47 24.19 4.32
CA SER A 233 14.44 24.43 5.32
C SER A 233 15.04 24.65 6.71
N TYR A 234 14.27 25.21 7.63
CA TYR A 234 14.72 25.45 9.01
C TYR A 234 15.28 24.19 9.67
N ASN A 235 14.58 23.05 9.50
CA ASN A 235 15.03 21.73 9.90
C ASN A 235 15.29 20.88 8.66
N VAL A 236 16.46 20.25 8.59
CA VAL A 236 16.81 19.23 7.58
C VAL A 236 16.94 17.90 8.28
N TRP A 237 16.10 16.96 7.88
CA TRP A 237 16.10 15.58 8.38
C TRP A 237 16.72 14.65 7.37
N THR A 238 17.47 13.67 7.86
CA THR A 238 17.80 12.50 7.05
C THR A 238 16.56 11.66 6.81
N GLU A 239 16.57 10.83 5.79
CA GLU A 239 15.58 9.77 5.67
C GLU A 239 15.64 8.85 6.90
N THR A 240 14.49 8.26 7.24
CA THR A 240 14.42 7.29 8.33
C THR A 240 15.17 6.03 7.94
N ALA A 241 16.21 5.70 8.71
CA ALA A 241 16.96 4.46 8.54
C ALA A 241 16.54 3.42 9.58
N PHE A 242 16.52 2.15 9.16
CA PHE A 242 16.36 1.02 10.07
C PHE A 242 17.73 0.45 10.48
N MET A 243 17.80 0.04 11.72
CA MET A 243 19.03 -0.48 12.34
C MET A 243 18.68 -1.68 13.18
N TYR A 244 19.58 -2.66 13.19
CA TYR A 244 19.37 -3.90 13.93
C TYR A 244 20.52 -4.17 14.89
N LEU A 245 20.15 -4.52 16.12
CA LEU A 245 21.05 -4.98 17.16
C LEU A 245 20.70 -6.42 17.53
N ILE A 246 21.58 -7.35 17.24
CA ILE A 246 21.40 -8.76 17.56
C ILE A 246 22.31 -9.11 18.74
N GLN A 247 21.73 -9.57 19.83
CA GLN A 247 22.44 -9.83 21.08
C GLN A 247 22.05 -11.19 21.67
N ARG A 248 22.97 -11.82 22.38
CA ARG A 248 22.66 -13.01 23.18
C ARG A 248 21.77 -12.62 24.35
N CYS A 249 20.77 -13.43 24.65
CA CYS A 249 19.94 -13.35 25.85
C CYS A 249 19.87 -14.72 26.55
N ARG A 250 19.16 -14.80 27.67
CA ARG A 250 19.07 -16.05 28.47
C ARG A 250 18.56 -17.23 27.65
N ASP A 251 17.52 -17.06 26.87
CA ASP A 251 16.86 -18.16 26.14
C ASP A 251 17.46 -18.39 24.73
N GLY A 252 18.47 -17.59 24.32
CA GLY A 252 19.14 -17.69 23.03
C GLY A 252 19.63 -16.33 22.53
N PHE A 253 18.90 -15.70 21.62
CA PHE A 253 19.27 -14.38 21.14
C PHE A 253 18.02 -13.52 20.84
N VAL A 254 18.23 -12.22 20.82
CA VAL A 254 17.20 -11.24 20.47
C VAL A 254 17.64 -10.39 19.28
N ILE A 255 16.72 -10.13 18.37
CA ILE A 255 16.84 -9.13 17.33
C ILE A 255 16.02 -7.91 17.76
N ARG A 256 16.70 -6.78 17.93
CA ARG A 256 16.10 -5.50 18.28
C ARG A 256 16.13 -4.60 17.05
N GLN A 257 14.96 -4.11 16.62
CA GLN A 257 14.83 -3.21 15.48
C GLN A 257 14.64 -1.78 15.97
N PHE A 258 15.44 -0.88 15.43
CA PHE A 258 15.38 0.55 15.69
C PHE A 258 15.09 1.31 14.40
N SER A 259 14.33 2.38 14.51
CA SER A 259 14.22 3.40 13.47
C SER A 259 14.92 4.66 13.94
N GLY A 260 15.66 5.32 13.05
CA GLY A 260 16.38 6.52 13.44
C GLY A 260 16.55 7.52 12.31
N ALA A 261 16.66 8.79 12.69
CA ALA A 261 16.97 9.89 11.79
C ALA A 261 17.83 10.92 12.50
N ARG A 262 18.59 11.71 11.74
CA ARG A 262 19.32 12.87 12.21
C ARG A 262 18.65 14.14 11.73
N SER A 263 18.52 15.11 12.62
CA SER A 263 17.98 16.42 12.33
C SER A 263 19.07 17.48 12.51
N TYR A 264 19.11 18.43 11.61
CA TYR A 264 20.03 19.55 11.60
C TYR A 264 19.23 20.85 11.53
N THR A 265 19.58 21.87 12.34
CA THR A 265 18.84 23.14 12.42
C THR A 265 19.61 24.29 11.79
N LYS A 266 18.88 25.25 11.25
CA LYS A 266 19.48 26.44 10.62
C LYS A 266 20.14 27.40 11.64
N THR A 267 19.67 27.34 12.88
CA THR A 267 20.17 28.24 13.96
C THR A 267 21.66 28.11 14.24
N ASP A 268 22.22 26.93 14.07
CA ASP A 268 23.63 26.63 14.28
C ASP A 268 24.40 26.41 12.97
N GLY A 269 23.81 26.77 11.84
CA GLY A 269 24.39 26.55 10.53
C GLY A 269 24.44 25.06 10.15
N TYR A 270 23.56 24.24 10.71
CA TYR A 270 23.48 22.79 10.53
C TYR A 270 24.74 22.04 11.00
N ARG A 271 25.48 22.58 11.98
CA ARG A 271 26.72 21.98 12.48
C ARG A 271 26.52 20.90 13.52
N HIS A 272 25.42 20.94 14.26
CA HIS A 272 25.09 19.94 15.27
C HIS A 272 23.88 19.12 14.84
N CYS A 273 23.90 17.83 15.12
CA CYS A 273 22.77 16.97 14.86
C CYS A 273 22.07 16.54 16.14
N THR A 274 20.76 16.54 16.11
CA THR A 274 19.92 15.83 17.07
C THR A 274 19.56 14.48 16.48
N MET A 275 19.76 13.39 17.22
CA MET A 275 19.33 12.04 16.81
C MET A 275 17.97 11.72 17.42
N SER A 276 17.10 11.16 16.60
CA SER A 276 15.88 10.48 17.04
C SER A 276 16.04 8.99 16.76
N ILE A 277 16.16 8.21 17.81
CA ILE A 277 16.28 6.75 17.72
C ILE A 277 15.15 6.14 18.56
N THR A 278 14.37 5.27 17.95
CA THR A 278 13.24 4.61 18.60
C THR A 278 13.31 3.12 18.36
N GLU A 279 13.33 2.32 19.43
CA GLU A 279 13.18 0.88 19.34
C GLU A 279 11.74 0.53 18.99
N ARG A 280 11.54 -0.27 17.95
CA ARG A 280 10.22 -0.58 17.38
C ARG A 280 9.79 -2.02 17.63
N ARG A 281 10.74 -2.95 17.59
CA ARG A 281 10.45 -4.39 17.68
C ARG A 281 11.55 -5.11 18.44
N ARG A 282 11.15 -6.19 19.10
CA ARG A 282 12.01 -7.16 19.77
C ARG A 282 11.59 -8.56 19.37
N ALA A 283 12.45 -9.31 18.75
CA ALA A 283 12.19 -10.69 18.38
C ALA A 283 13.15 -11.63 19.10
N ILE A 284 12.63 -12.51 19.94
CA ILE A 284 13.39 -13.44 20.77
C ILE A 284 13.37 -14.83 20.14
N TYR A 285 14.52 -15.42 19.99
CA TYR A 285 14.71 -16.72 19.36
C TYR A 285 15.47 -17.67 20.29
N SER A 286 15.10 -18.95 20.26
CA SER A 286 15.91 -20.03 20.81
C SER A 286 17.02 -20.41 19.81
N PRO A 287 18.15 -21.01 20.28
CA PRO A 287 19.22 -21.42 19.36
C PRO A 287 18.72 -22.36 18.26
N ASN A 288 19.12 -22.11 17.04
CA ASN A 288 18.76 -22.90 15.85
C ASN A 288 17.22 -23.11 15.65
N ASN A 289 16.42 -22.24 16.22
CA ASN A 289 14.97 -22.21 16.02
C ASN A 289 14.58 -20.82 15.47
N TRP A 290 14.07 -20.79 14.24
CA TRP A 290 13.77 -19.55 13.52
C TRP A 290 12.34 -19.04 13.74
N LYS A 291 11.59 -19.68 14.65
CA LYS A 291 10.28 -19.21 15.08
C LYS A 291 10.44 -18.24 16.27
N GLY A 292 10.51 -16.95 15.95
CA GLY A 292 10.68 -15.90 16.95
C GLY A 292 9.39 -15.54 17.68
N ARG A 293 9.51 -15.17 18.96
CA ARG A 293 8.48 -14.48 19.73
C ARG A 293 8.69 -12.98 19.55
N VAL A 294 7.78 -12.31 18.83
CA VAL A 294 7.96 -10.92 18.40
C VAL A 294 7.07 -9.99 19.20
N TYR A 295 7.67 -8.95 19.75
CA TYR A 295 7.04 -7.89 20.52
C TYR A 295 7.20 -6.54 19.84
N CYS A 296 6.11 -5.73 19.86
CA CYS A 296 6.11 -4.37 19.37
C CYS A 296 5.72 -3.42 20.51
N TRP A 297 6.24 -2.19 20.46
CA TRP A 297 5.81 -1.13 21.36
C TRP A 297 4.49 -0.57 20.85
N ASP A 298 3.40 -0.72 21.61
CA ASP A 298 2.08 -0.25 21.23
C ASP A 298 1.18 -0.02 22.45
N ASP A 299 0.05 0.65 22.23
CA ASP A 299 -1.01 0.74 23.22
C ASP A 299 -1.70 -0.61 23.37
N TYR A 300 -1.75 -1.09 24.57
CA TYR A 300 -2.41 -2.32 24.94
C TYR A 300 -3.57 -2.02 25.87
N ARG A 301 -4.69 -2.62 25.65
CA ARG A 301 -5.94 -2.45 26.39
C ARG A 301 -6.01 -1.20 27.28
N ASN A 302 -7.02 -0.40 27.11
CA ASN A 302 -7.21 0.80 27.95
C ASN A 302 -6.04 1.81 27.92
N ARG A 303 -5.27 1.84 26.84
CA ARG A 303 -4.10 2.72 26.62
C ARG A 303 -2.93 2.51 27.58
N GLU A 304 -2.78 1.33 28.11
CA GLU A 304 -1.54 0.95 28.76
C GLU A 304 -0.48 0.73 27.68
N THR A 305 0.39 1.72 27.48
CA THR A 305 1.49 1.63 26.51
C THR A 305 2.57 0.70 27.02
N ARG A 306 2.85 -0.35 26.27
CA ARG A 306 3.86 -1.35 26.62
C ARG A 306 4.32 -2.17 25.41
N TRP A 307 5.31 -3.02 25.63
CA TRP A 307 5.68 -4.08 24.71
C TRP A 307 4.63 -5.19 24.72
N ILE A 308 4.06 -5.48 23.57
CA ILE A 308 3.03 -6.51 23.39
C ILE A 308 3.37 -7.45 22.24
N PRO A 309 2.92 -8.70 22.26
CA PRO A 309 3.11 -9.61 21.13
C PRO A 309 2.57 -9.00 19.84
N SER A 310 3.30 -9.17 18.73
CA SER A 310 2.97 -8.53 17.44
C SER A 310 1.59 -8.88 16.90
N ASN A 311 1.05 -10.06 17.25
CA ASN A 311 -0.30 -10.48 16.89
C ASN A 311 -1.41 -9.87 17.76
N ARG A 312 -1.05 -9.11 18.81
CA ARG A 312 -1.96 -8.42 19.74
C ARG A 312 -1.94 -6.90 19.59
N VAL A 313 -1.26 -6.37 18.59
CA VAL A 313 -1.18 -4.93 18.34
C VAL A 313 -2.55 -4.39 17.96
N TYR A 314 -3.05 -3.44 18.75
CA TYR A 314 -4.35 -2.81 18.58
C TYR A 314 -4.29 -1.45 17.87
N SER A 315 -3.10 -0.93 17.63
CA SER A 315 -3.01 0.38 16.99
C SER A 315 -3.70 0.38 15.63
N TYR A 316 -4.56 1.36 15.46
CA TYR A 316 -5.23 1.68 14.21
C TYR A 316 -4.19 2.17 13.19
N SER A 317 -3.18 1.40 12.93
CA SER A 317 -2.25 1.79 11.92
C SER A 317 -2.72 1.25 10.58
N TYR A 318 -3.37 2.12 9.82
CA TYR A 318 -3.29 2.17 8.36
C TYR A 318 -1.86 1.83 7.88
N TRP A 319 -0.89 1.99 8.75
CA TRP A 319 0.54 1.71 8.64
C TRP A 319 0.91 0.23 8.72
N ARG A 320 0.04 -0.66 9.19
CA ARG A 320 0.36 -2.08 9.40
C ARG A 320 0.64 -2.83 8.10
N ASN A 321 -0.03 -2.48 7.00
CA ASN A 321 0.17 -3.10 5.69
C ASN A 321 1.26 -2.42 4.84
N TYR A 322 1.56 -1.14 5.12
CA TYR A 322 2.60 -0.40 4.40
C TYR A 322 4.02 -0.69 4.89
N TRP A 323 4.18 -1.27 6.08
CA TRP A 323 5.45 -1.39 6.77
C TRP A 323 6.16 -2.72 6.57
N HIS A 324 5.66 -3.62 5.73
CA HIS A 324 6.33 -4.90 5.43
C HIS A 324 7.33 -4.84 4.26
N GLN A 325 7.34 -3.76 3.50
CA GLN A 325 8.31 -3.55 2.42
C GLN A 325 9.25 -2.41 2.81
N GLY A 326 10.57 -2.71 2.90
CA GLY A 326 11.60 -1.69 3.04
C GLY A 326 12.16 -1.48 4.46
N TRP A 327 12.05 -2.45 5.35
CA TRP A 327 12.73 -2.41 6.66
C TRP A 327 14.19 -2.88 6.61
N GLU A 328 14.75 -2.99 5.43
CA GLU A 328 16.16 -3.31 5.27
C GLU A 328 17.03 -2.26 5.96
N GLY A 329 17.94 -2.73 6.81
CA GLY A 329 18.76 -1.85 7.61
C GLY A 329 20.17 -2.34 7.84
N ALA A 330 20.96 -1.47 8.45
CA ALA A 330 22.31 -1.83 8.88
C ALA A 330 22.26 -2.67 10.17
N ILE A 331 23.11 -3.69 10.26
CA ILE A 331 23.22 -4.54 11.45
C ILE A 331 24.49 -4.19 12.22
N TYR A 332 24.39 -4.06 13.54
CA TYR A 332 25.53 -3.84 14.41
C TYR A 332 26.42 -5.07 14.45
N GLY A 333 27.64 -4.95 13.90
CA GLY A 333 28.48 -6.12 13.61
C GLY A 333 29.26 -6.71 14.78
N LYS A 334 29.52 -5.94 15.86
CA LYS A 334 30.43 -6.39 16.94
C LYS A 334 29.88 -7.54 17.77
N THR A 335 28.56 -7.71 17.83
CA THR A 335 27.91 -8.80 18.57
C THR A 335 27.77 -10.10 17.76
N LEU A 336 27.94 -10.04 16.45
CA LEU A 336 27.65 -11.14 15.53
C LEU A 336 28.62 -12.31 15.59
N PRO A 337 29.96 -12.14 15.76
CA PRO A 337 30.91 -13.28 15.70
C PRO A 337 30.59 -14.40 16.68
N THR A 338 30.23 -14.06 17.90
CA THR A 338 29.88 -15.05 18.94
C THR A 338 28.55 -15.74 18.67
N LEU A 339 27.58 -15.02 18.08
CA LEU A 339 26.28 -15.56 17.71
C LEU A 339 26.36 -16.51 16.51
N PHE A 340 27.17 -16.17 15.51
CA PHE A 340 27.41 -17.04 14.35
C PHE A 340 28.18 -18.32 14.69
N ALA A 341 28.95 -18.31 15.78
CA ALA A 341 29.65 -19.51 16.25
C ALA A 341 28.67 -20.54 16.87
N LYS A 342 27.52 -20.11 17.38
CA LYS A 342 26.61 -20.97 18.15
C LYS A 342 25.14 -20.81 17.74
N GLU A 343 24.50 -19.74 18.16
CA GLU A 343 23.02 -19.55 18.07
C GLU A 343 22.50 -19.41 16.63
N LEU A 344 23.32 -18.82 15.75
CA LEU A 344 22.99 -18.54 14.34
C LEU A 344 23.82 -19.37 13.34
N LYS A 345 24.46 -20.43 13.81
CA LYS A 345 25.42 -21.25 13.03
C LYS A 345 24.81 -21.78 11.73
N TYR A 346 23.58 -22.22 11.76
CA TYR A 346 22.89 -22.85 10.63
C TYR A 346 21.83 -21.94 9.97
N SER A 347 21.92 -20.64 10.20
CA SER A 347 20.93 -19.71 9.63
C SER A 347 21.26 -19.19 8.24
N GLY A 348 22.54 -19.26 7.80
CA GLY A 348 22.97 -18.55 6.57
C GLY A 348 22.94 -17.02 6.69
N LEU A 349 22.59 -16.46 7.86
CA LEU A 349 22.44 -15.01 8.04
C LEU A 349 23.77 -14.27 7.86
N ARG A 350 24.90 -14.89 8.22
CA ARG A 350 26.24 -14.32 7.97
C ARG A 350 26.43 -14.05 6.47
N GLU A 351 26.19 -15.05 5.64
CA GLU A 351 26.32 -15.00 4.20
C GLU A 351 25.29 -14.01 3.60
N ALA A 352 24.07 -13.99 4.12
CA ALA A 352 23.04 -13.05 3.68
C ALA A 352 23.44 -11.58 3.94
N ILE A 353 24.00 -11.26 5.11
CA ILE A 353 24.52 -9.92 5.44
C ILE A 353 25.63 -9.49 4.48
N HIS A 354 26.58 -10.39 4.18
CA HIS A 354 27.65 -10.09 3.23
C HIS A 354 27.13 -9.92 1.81
N LEU A 355 26.13 -10.69 1.41
CA LEU A 355 25.58 -10.69 0.05
C LEU A 355 24.69 -9.48 -0.20
N LEU A 356 23.87 -9.08 0.77
CA LEU A 356 22.83 -8.05 0.59
C LEU A 356 23.20 -6.69 1.15
N HIS A 357 24.17 -6.61 2.09
CA HIS A 357 24.63 -5.42 2.83
C HIS A 357 23.60 -4.74 3.72
N LYS A 358 22.33 -4.69 3.31
CA LYS A 358 21.18 -4.27 4.11
C LYS A 358 20.14 -5.37 4.08
N ILE A 359 19.61 -5.71 5.23
CA ILE A 359 18.65 -6.81 5.39
C ILE A 359 17.77 -6.55 6.62
N ASP A 360 16.54 -7.06 6.59
CA ASP A 360 15.74 -7.27 7.79
C ASP A 360 16.01 -8.68 8.32
N PRO A 361 16.78 -8.85 9.40
CA PRO A 361 17.15 -10.16 9.91
C PRO A 361 15.95 -10.92 10.51
N GLU A 362 14.92 -10.25 11.04
CA GLU A 362 13.71 -10.89 11.54
C GLU A 362 12.92 -11.49 10.37
N HIS A 363 12.74 -10.69 9.30
CA HIS A 363 12.07 -11.17 8.09
C HIS A 363 12.83 -12.33 7.44
N TYR A 364 14.16 -12.24 7.39
CA TYR A 364 15.02 -13.31 6.90
C TYR A 364 14.81 -14.63 7.67
N LEU A 365 14.89 -14.60 9.00
CA LEU A 365 14.71 -15.80 9.83
C LEU A 365 13.30 -16.36 9.76
N ARG A 366 12.29 -15.51 9.67
CA ARG A 366 10.90 -15.91 9.47
C ARG A 366 10.70 -16.62 8.14
N THR A 367 11.29 -16.09 7.06
CA THR A 367 11.27 -16.72 5.74
C THR A 367 12.04 -18.04 5.76
N LEU A 368 13.20 -18.09 6.40
CA LEU A 368 13.98 -19.30 6.57
C LEU A 368 13.22 -20.40 7.32
N ASN A 369 12.44 -20.04 8.35
CA ASN A 369 11.62 -20.99 9.11
C ASN A 369 10.55 -21.67 8.25
N THR A 370 9.98 -20.96 7.29
CA THR A 370 8.96 -21.50 6.40
C THR A 370 9.55 -22.13 5.13
N ARG A 371 10.75 -21.70 4.74
CA ARG A 371 11.40 -22.05 3.47
C ARG A 371 12.90 -22.26 3.64
N PRO A 372 13.34 -23.45 4.09
CA PRO A 372 14.74 -23.76 4.37
C PRO A 372 15.70 -23.64 3.17
N ILE A 373 15.18 -23.66 1.96
CA ILE A 373 15.99 -23.44 0.73
C ILE A 373 16.72 -22.09 0.75
N LEU A 374 16.20 -21.10 1.48
CA LEU A 374 16.82 -19.77 1.59
C LEU A 374 18.28 -19.86 2.08
N GLU A 375 18.60 -20.74 3.03
CA GLU A 375 19.98 -20.96 3.49
C GLU A 375 20.89 -21.41 2.35
N GLN A 376 20.41 -22.30 1.51
CA GLN A 376 21.19 -22.78 0.36
C GLN A 376 21.39 -21.68 -0.70
N LEU A 377 20.37 -20.87 -0.96
CA LEU A 377 20.48 -19.75 -1.89
C LEU A 377 21.53 -18.71 -1.45
N VAL A 378 21.54 -18.35 -0.16
CA VAL A 378 22.56 -17.40 0.34
C VAL A 378 23.95 -17.99 0.34
N LYS A 379 24.14 -19.25 0.75
CA LYS A 379 25.44 -19.95 0.70
C LYS A 379 25.95 -20.16 -0.73
N ALA A 380 25.05 -20.30 -1.69
CA ALA A 380 25.40 -20.36 -3.09
C ALA A 380 25.73 -18.98 -3.70
N GLY A 381 25.54 -17.87 -2.97
CA GLY A 381 25.81 -16.51 -3.43
C GLY A 381 24.82 -15.97 -4.46
N LEU A 382 23.56 -16.42 -4.43
CA LEU A 382 22.50 -16.08 -5.38
C LEU A 382 21.68 -14.89 -4.89
N GLY A 383 22.30 -13.71 -4.75
CA GLY A 383 21.73 -12.53 -4.12
C GLY A 383 20.45 -12.00 -4.76
N GLY A 384 20.31 -12.08 -6.08
CA GLY A 384 19.09 -11.68 -6.76
C GLY A 384 17.91 -12.55 -6.37
N LEU A 385 18.07 -13.87 -6.40
CA LEU A 385 17.03 -14.81 -5.95
C LEU A 385 16.68 -14.63 -4.48
N VAL A 386 17.68 -14.40 -3.62
CA VAL A 386 17.43 -14.14 -2.19
C VAL A 386 16.56 -12.90 -2.00
N LYS A 387 16.84 -11.81 -2.72
CA LYS A 387 16.04 -10.58 -2.65
C LYS A 387 14.60 -10.81 -3.10
N ASP A 388 14.41 -11.47 -4.22
CA ASP A 388 13.09 -11.79 -4.74
C ASP A 388 12.33 -12.69 -3.77
N PHE A 389 12.97 -13.74 -3.29
CA PHE A 389 12.41 -14.68 -2.34
C PHE A 389 12.00 -14.06 -1.01
N MET A 390 12.72 -13.03 -0.56
CA MET A 390 12.36 -12.27 0.62
C MET A 390 11.26 -11.23 0.37
N ARG A 391 11.13 -10.72 -0.87
CA ARG A 391 10.12 -9.72 -1.20
C ARG A 391 8.73 -10.34 -1.28
N ASP A 392 8.58 -11.43 -2.02
CA ASP A 392 7.33 -12.15 -2.16
C ASP A 392 7.56 -13.66 -2.28
N ALA A 393 7.35 -14.34 -1.17
CA ALA A 393 7.55 -15.77 -1.11
C ALA A 393 6.40 -16.58 -1.72
N SER A 394 5.25 -15.99 -2.03
CA SER A 394 4.09 -16.69 -2.59
C SER A 394 4.30 -17.08 -4.06
N GLU A 395 5.05 -16.30 -4.81
CA GLU A 395 5.37 -16.57 -6.22
C GLU A 395 6.29 -17.79 -6.42
N TYR A 396 6.91 -18.31 -5.35
CA TYR A 396 7.95 -19.34 -5.41
C TYR A 396 7.54 -20.68 -4.79
N GLU A 397 6.27 -20.99 -4.76
CA GLU A 397 5.76 -22.28 -4.21
C GLU A 397 6.35 -23.51 -4.91
N GLU A 398 6.78 -23.38 -6.14
CA GLU A 398 7.40 -24.45 -6.93
C GLU A 398 8.82 -24.85 -6.44
N LEU A 399 9.50 -23.99 -5.68
CA LEU A 399 10.85 -24.28 -5.14
C LEU A 399 10.78 -25.12 -3.86
N ARG A 400 10.15 -26.26 -3.91
CA ARG A 400 10.19 -27.23 -2.81
C ARG A 400 11.50 -28.02 -2.87
N MET A 401 12.24 -28.01 -1.75
CA MET A 401 13.39 -28.89 -1.61
C MET A 401 12.92 -30.34 -1.53
N PHE A 402 13.40 -31.14 -2.46
CA PHE A 402 13.26 -32.60 -2.35
C PHE A 402 14.44 -33.14 -1.52
N PRO A 403 14.20 -34.04 -0.54
CA PRO A 403 15.28 -34.66 0.21
C PRO A 403 16.32 -35.28 -0.72
N GLY A 404 17.60 -34.91 -0.53
CA GLY A 404 18.71 -35.41 -1.34
C GLY A 404 18.91 -34.76 -2.71
N ALA A 405 18.08 -33.81 -3.13
CA ALA A 405 18.29 -33.07 -4.36
C ALA A 405 19.27 -31.90 -4.12
N GLY A 406 20.32 -31.81 -4.95
CA GLY A 406 21.23 -30.65 -4.95
C GLY A 406 20.52 -29.38 -5.40
N LEU A 407 21.01 -28.19 -4.99
CA LEU A 407 20.41 -26.91 -5.29
C LEU A 407 20.21 -26.68 -6.81
N ALA A 408 21.18 -27.04 -7.64
CA ALA A 408 21.08 -26.92 -9.09
C ALA A 408 19.88 -27.68 -9.66
N LYS A 409 19.66 -28.91 -9.19
CA LYS A 409 18.50 -29.72 -9.59
C LYS A 409 17.18 -29.11 -9.12
N THR A 410 17.15 -28.59 -7.89
CA THR A 410 15.97 -27.87 -7.35
C THR A 410 15.64 -26.62 -8.16
N LEU A 411 16.66 -25.86 -8.57
CA LEU A 411 16.50 -24.69 -9.44
C LEU A 411 16.26 -25.06 -10.91
N GLY A 412 16.35 -26.34 -11.30
CA GLY A 412 16.16 -26.78 -12.67
C GLY A 412 17.26 -26.34 -13.63
N ILE A 413 18.48 -26.04 -13.12
CA ILE A 413 19.64 -25.54 -13.89
C ILE A 413 20.88 -26.41 -13.66
N ASN A 414 21.88 -26.29 -14.56
CA ASN A 414 23.16 -26.95 -14.44
C ASN A 414 24.22 -26.09 -13.72
N ALA A 415 25.43 -26.62 -13.57
CA ALA A 415 26.53 -25.93 -12.86
C ALA A 415 27.01 -24.66 -13.61
N GLN A 416 26.99 -24.64 -14.93
CA GLN A 416 27.39 -23.49 -15.76
C GLN A 416 26.33 -22.39 -15.63
N GLU A 417 25.07 -22.72 -15.77
CA GLU A 417 23.92 -21.81 -15.58
C GLU A 417 23.92 -21.24 -14.16
N MET A 418 24.22 -22.06 -13.14
CA MET A 418 24.37 -21.61 -11.75
C MET A 418 25.49 -20.57 -11.59
N LYS A 419 26.61 -20.77 -12.26
CA LYS A 419 27.72 -19.81 -12.28
C LYS A 419 27.30 -18.49 -12.95
N ARG A 420 26.58 -18.55 -14.04
CA ARG A 420 26.06 -17.37 -14.76
C ARG A 420 25.06 -16.61 -13.90
N LEU A 421 24.11 -17.30 -13.26
CA LEU A 421 23.13 -16.71 -12.34
C LEU A 421 23.79 -15.99 -11.17
N ARG A 422 24.84 -16.60 -10.58
CA ARG A 422 25.64 -15.98 -9.52
C ARG A 422 26.38 -14.73 -9.99
N GLN A 423 27.03 -14.81 -11.14
CA GLN A 423 27.82 -13.69 -11.69
C GLN A 423 26.94 -12.48 -12.06
N SER A 424 25.74 -12.71 -12.60
CA SER A 424 24.79 -11.66 -12.95
C SER A 424 24.07 -11.09 -11.74
N GLN A 425 24.14 -11.75 -10.57
CA GLN A 425 23.27 -11.47 -9.41
C GLN A 425 21.79 -11.43 -9.81
N GLY A 426 21.40 -12.26 -10.80
CA GLY A 426 20.06 -12.34 -11.34
C GLY A 426 19.05 -12.87 -10.35
N GLY A 427 17.83 -12.40 -10.49
CA GLY A 427 16.66 -12.86 -9.72
C GLY A 427 15.90 -13.97 -10.45
N TRP A 428 14.62 -14.07 -10.10
CA TRP A 428 13.70 -15.08 -10.66
C TRP A 428 13.58 -15.00 -12.18
N ASP A 429 13.44 -13.80 -12.71
CA ASP A 429 13.35 -13.59 -14.17
C ASP A 429 14.57 -14.16 -14.88
N CYS A 430 15.77 -13.91 -14.33
CA CYS A 430 17.00 -14.46 -14.88
C CYS A 430 17.02 -15.99 -14.80
N LEU A 431 16.57 -16.60 -13.71
CA LEU A 431 16.44 -18.05 -13.58
C LEU A 431 15.48 -18.63 -14.61
N ASN A 432 14.34 -17.97 -14.87
CA ASN A 432 13.39 -18.42 -15.89
C ASN A 432 14.00 -18.38 -17.30
N TRP A 433 14.80 -17.37 -17.60
CA TRP A 433 15.53 -17.32 -18.87
C TRP A 433 16.58 -18.42 -19.00
N LEU A 434 17.32 -18.73 -17.93
CA LEU A 434 18.28 -19.85 -17.93
C LEU A 434 17.59 -21.22 -18.08
N ARG A 435 16.43 -21.39 -17.46
CA ARG A 435 15.59 -22.60 -17.67
C ARG A 435 15.07 -22.70 -19.09
N TYR A 436 14.72 -21.56 -19.70
CA TYR A 436 14.23 -21.51 -21.07
C TYR A 436 15.29 -21.92 -22.10
N GLU A 437 16.59 -21.71 -21.82
CA GLU A 437 17.66 -22.18 -22.69
C GLU A 437 17.56 -23.68 -23.04
N LYS A 438 17.11 -24.48 -22.10
CA LYS A 438 16.89 -25.92 -22.29
C LYS A 438 15.77 -26.26 -23.28
N THR A 439 14.75 -25.39 -23.35
CA THR A 439 13.63 -25.60 -24.27
C THR A 439 13.98 -25.24 -25.72
N VAL A 440 14.93 -24.33 -25.89
CA VAL A 440 15.37 -23.85 -27.20
C VAL A 440 16.68 -24.49 -27.63
N ASP A 441 17.28 -25.36 -26.81
CA ASP A 441 18.57 -26.04 -26.99
C ASP A 441 19.68 -25.09 -27.45
N ARG A 442 19.71 -23.91 -26.88
CA ARG A 442 20.68 -22.86 -27.27
C ARG A 442 20.97 -21.91 -26.10
N GLU A 443 22.24 -21.63 -25.87
CA GLU A 443 22.68 -20.64 -24.89
C GLU A 443 22.31 -19.22 -25.35
N ILE A 444 21.72 -18.45 -24.43
CA ILE A 444 21.38 -17.03 -24.65
C ILE A 444 22.48 -16.17 -24.00
N PRO A 445 23.10 -15.22 -24.74
CA PRO A 445 24.12 -14.37 -24.16
C PRO A 445 23.64 -13.62 -22.90
N ASN A 446 24.48 -13.55 -21.86
CA ASN A 446 24.11 -12.94 -20.56
C ASN A 446 23.56 -11.51 -20.70
N HIS A 447 24.14 -10.69 -21.58
CA HIS A 447 23.68 -9.32 -21.80
C HIS A 447 22.26 -9.23 -22.40
N ILE A 448 21.82 -10.27 -23.09
CA ILE A 448 20.45 -10.39 -23.62
C ILE A 448 19.49 -10.77 -22.49
N ILE A 449 19.85 -11.74 -21.64
CA ILE A 449 19.08 -12.12 -20.47
C ILE A 449 18.95 -10.91 -19.54
N THR A 450 20.05 -10.22 -19.25
CA THR A 450 20.03 -9.01 -18.40
C THR A 450 19.07 -7.95 -18.96
N TRP A 451 19.13 -7.72 -20.27
CA TRP A 451 18.22 -6.77 -20.90
C TRP A 451 16.75 -7.16 -20.78
N PHE A 452 16.39 -8.43 -20.96
CA PHE A 452 15.02 -8.90 -20.76
C PHE A 452 14.57 -8.72 -19.31
N CYS A 453 15.43 -9.04 -18.36
CA CYS A 453 15.13 -8.83 -16.94
C CYS A 453 14.92 -7.34 -16.60
N GLU A 454 15.74 -6.43 -17.16
CA GLU A 454 15.57 -4.97 -17.01
C GLU A 454 14.25 -4.47 -17.61
N GLN A 455 13.80 -5.06 -18.71
CA GLN A 455 12.53 -4.73 -19.36
C GLN A 455 11.34 -5.50 -18.77
N LYS A 456 11.55 -6.37 -17.77
CA LYS A 456 10.53 -7.23 -17.15
C LYS A 456 9.83 -8.14 -18.17
N VAL A 457 10.56 -8.65 -19.14
CA VAL A 457 10.07 -9.59 -20.15
C VAL A 457 10.46 -11.00 -19.74
N GLU A 458 9.47 -11.88 -19.61
CA GLU A 458 9.65 -13.30 -19.31
C GLU A 458 9.61 -14.14 -20.60
N PRO A 459 10.18 -15.38 -20.59
CA PRO A 459 10.08 -16.28 -21.74
C PRO A 459 8.65 -16.53 -22.21
N LYS A 460 7.68 -16.61 -21.28
CA LYS A 460 6.25 -16.81 -21.61
C LYS A 460 5.66 -15.67 -22.44
N ASP A 461 6.17 -14.44 -22.26
CA ASP A 461 5.68 -13.26 -22.98
C ASP A 461 6.04 -13.31 -24.48
N LEU A 462 6.93 -14.24 -24.89
CA LEU A 462 7.33 -14.46 -26.26
C LEU A 462 6.61 -15.66 -26.92
N ASN A 463 5.71 -16.34 -26.23
CA ASN A 463 5.05 -17.55 -26.72
C ASN A 463 4.23 -17.31 -28.00
N PHE A 464 3.73 -16.10 -28.21
CA PHE A 464 3.00 -15.74 -29.43
C PHE A 464 3.86 -15.84 -30.70
N LEU A 465 5.18 -15.75 -30.58
CA LEU A 465 6.13 -15.92 -31.68
C LEU A 465 6.31 -17.39 -32.08
N ARG A 466 5.90 -18.35 -31.26
CA ARG A 466 6.00 -19.80 -31.52
C ARG A 466 7.39 -20.24 -31.97
N GLY A 467 8.46 -19.67 -31.40
CA GLY A 467 9.84 -20.02 -31.69
C GLY A 467 10.40 -19.51 -33.07
N ARG A 468 9.63 -18.68 -33.79
CA ARG A 468 10.08 -18.14 -35.11
C ARG A 468 11.26 -17.21 -35.03
N MET A 469 11.56 -16.69 -33.88
CA MET A 469 12.71 -15.82 -33.62
C MET A 469 13.49 -16.31 -32.41
N SER A 470 14.83 -16.26 -32.53
CA SER A 470 15.65 -16.50 -31.34
C SER A 470 15.54 -15.33 -30.34
N PRO A 471 15.80 -15.54 -29.04
CA PRO A 471 15.78 -14.46 -28.04
C PRO A 471 16.67 -13.27 -28.44
N VAL A 472 17.80 -13.50 -29.04
CA VAL A 472 18.71 -12.45 -29.56
C VAL A 472 18.03 -11.61 -30.65
N GLN A 473 17.35 -12.28 -31.59
CA GLN A 473 16.60 -11.58 -32.63
C GLN A 473 15.42 -10.78 -32.08
N VAL A 474 14.72 -11.33 -31.11
CA VAL A 474 13.62 -10.64 -30.43
C VAL A 474 14.13 -9.40 -29.68
N CYS A 475 15.19 -9.53 -28.91
CA CYS A 475 15.79 -8.40 -28.20
C CYS A 475 16.20 -7.26 -29.17
N ASN A 476 16.88 -7.61 -30.28
CA ASN A 476 17.27 -6.62 -31.26
C ASN A 476 16.06 -5.97 -31.97
N TYR A 477 15.01 -6.76 -32.23
CA TYR A 477 13.79 -6.23 -32.80
C TYR A 477 13.09 -5.27 -31.84
N LEU A 478 12.89 -5.65 -30.58
CA LEU A 478 12.26 -4.80 -29.57
C LEU A 478 13.04 -3.50 -29.37
N ARG A 479 14.35 -3.57 -29.17
CA ARG A 479 15.23 -2.37 -29.07
C ARG A 479 15.07 -1.40 -30.24
N ARG A 480 14.95 -1.94 -31.43
CA ARG A 480 14.72 -1.12 -32.63
C ARG A 480 13.35 -0.48 -32.60
N GLN A 481 12.28 -1.27 -32.35
CA GLN A 481 10.91 -0.76 -32.33
C GLN A 481 10.70 0.29 -31.20
N MET A 482 11.19 0.05 -29.99
CA MET A 482 11.16 1.01 -28.89
C MET A 482 11.75 2.37 -29.27
N ARG A 483 12.94 2.34 -29.89
CA ARG A 483 13.64 3.55 -30.32
C ARG A 483 12.91 4.28 -31.45
N GLU A 484 12.48 3.55 -32.49
CA GLU A 484 11.83 4.12 -33.68
C GLU A 484 10.41 4.66 -33.34
N LEU A 485 9.66 3.97 -32.48
CA LEU A 485 8.28 4.29 -32.13
C LEU A 485 8.18 5.16 -30.87
N ARG A 486 9.25 5.31 -30.09
CA ARG A 486 9.29 5.96 -28.77
C ARG A 486 8.26 5.34 -27.81
N MET A 487 8.18 4.01 -27.82
CA MET A 487 7.27 3.22 -26.99
C MET A 487 8.09 2.40 -25.98
N GLU A 488 7.50 2.12 -24.83
CA GLU A 488 8.06 1.21 -23.84
C GLU A 488 7.97 -0.25 -24.33
N CYS A 489 8.77 -1.14 -23.73
CA CYS A 489 8.90 -2.53 -24.19
C CYS A 489 7.57 -3.30 -24.14
N ASP A 490 6.82 -3.16 -23.07
CA ASP A 490 5.51 -3.78 -22.86
C ASP A 490 4.48 -3.33 -23.92
N GLN A 491 4.49 -2.06 -24.28
CA GLN A 491 3.63 -1.50 -25.31
C GLN A 491 3.96 -2.08 -26.69
N VAL A 492 5.27 -2.22 -26.99
CA VAL A 492 5.71 -2.83 -28.25
C VAL A 492 5.31 -4.30 -28.30
N LEU A 493 5.53 -5.05 -27.22
CA LEU A 493 5.16 -6.47 -27.14
C LEU A 493 3.66 -6.67 -27.34
N THR A 494 2.84 -5.91 -26.63
CA THR A 494 1.39 -5.99 -26.74
C THR A 494 0.91 -5.65 -28.15
N THR A 495 1.40 -4.56 -28.74
CA THR A 495 1.08 -4.18 -30.13
C THR A 495 1.50 -5.25 -31.12
N TRP A 496 2.61 -5.93 -30.87
CA TRP A 496 3.12 -6.97 -31.74
C TRP A 496 2.31 -8.26 -31.64
N ASP A 497 1.92 -8.68 -30.46
CA ASP A 497 1.04 -9.82 -30.23
C ASP A 497 -0.32 -9.60 -30.90
N ASP A 498 -0.92 -8.44 -30.66
CA ASP A 498 -2.19 -8.04 -31.29
C ASP A 498 -2.11 -8.04 -32.82
N TYR A 499 -1.04 -7.46 -33.35
CA TYR A 499 -0.79 -7.48 -34.79
C TYR A 499 -0.73 -8.91 -35.33
N LEU A 500 0.01 -9.80 -34.69
CA LEU A 500 0.13 -11.19 -35.13
C LEU A 500 -1.17 -11.98 -34.96
N ALA A 501 -1.93 -11.69 -33.91
CA ALA A 501 -3.25 -12.28 -33.73
C ALA A 501 -4.21 -11.88 -34.88
N MET A 502 -4.21 -10.60 -35.27
CA MET A 502 -4.98 -10.11 -36.43
C MET A 502 -4.48 -10.72 -37.75
N ALA A 503 -3.17 -10.75 -37.96
CA ALA A 503 -2.55 -11.35 -39.14
C ALA A 503 -2.92 -12.84 -39.32
N SER A 504 -2.94 -13.58 -38.21
CA SER A 504 -3.37 -14.98 -38.18
C SER A 504 -4.85 -15.14 -38.57
N ARG A 505 -5.74 -14.28 -38.05
CA ARG A 505 -7.18 -14.28 -38.42
C ARG A 505 -7.40 -13.99 -39.89
N LEU A 506 -6.56 -13.15 -40.49
CA LEU A 506 -6.59 -12.86 -41.93
C LEU A 506 -5.91 -13.95 -42.78
N LYS A 507 -5.47 -15.04 -42.15
CA LYS A 507 -4.77 -16.15 -42.81
C LYS A 507 -3.51 -15.73 -43.57
N LEU A 508 -2.81 -14.69 -43.06
CA LEU A 508 -1.49 -14.33 -43.62
C LEU A 508 -0.50 -15.44 -43.34
N ASN A 509 0.52 -15.57 -44.18
CA ASN A 509 1.56 -16.56 -44.00
C ASN A 509 2.41 -16.21 -42.75
N MET A 510 2.04 -16.79 -41.61
CA MET A 510 2.68 -16.54 -40.33
C MET A 510 4.17 -16.97 -40.25
N ASP A 511 4.64 -17.79 -41.18
CA ASP A 511 6.03 -18.25 -41.22
C ASP A 511 6.91 -17.34 -42.06
N SER A 512 6.32 -16.36 -42.76
CA SER A 512 7.03 -15.34 -43.49
C SER A 512 7.64 -14.28 -42.57
N PRO A 513 8.95 -14.01 -42.62
CA PRO A 513 9.57 -12.89 -41.89
C PRO A 513 8.95 -11.52 -42.18
N ALA A 514 8.37 -11.34 -43.36
CA ALA A 514 7.64 -10.12 -43.71
C ALA A 514 6.38 -9.93 -42.88
N VAL A 515 5.83 -10.99 -42.30
CA VAL A 515 4.63 -10.99 -41.42
C VAL A 515 5.06 -10.91 -39.97
N TYR A 516 5.87 -11.83 -39.45
CA TYR A 516 6.16 -11.85 -38.01
C TYR A 516 7.25 -10.84 -37.58
N ARG A 517 8.02 -10.28 -38.49
CA ARG A 517 9.14 -9.33 -38.22
C ARG A 517 8.99 -8.03 -39.01
N VAL A 518 7.83 -7.41 -38.94
CA VAL A 518 7.52 -6.19 -39.69
C VAL A 518 8.44 -5.03 -39.34
N LYS A 519 8.72 -4.14 -40.31
CA LYS A 519 9.61 -2.99 -40.12
C LYS A 519 9.07 -2.00 -39.06
N ASN A 520 7.78 -1.75 -39.06
CA ASN A 520 7.08 -0.88 -38.08
C ASN A 520 5.79 -1.58 -37.60
N VAL A 521 5.85 -2.10 -36.39
CA VAL A 521 4.76 -2.91 -35.85
C VAL A 521 3.49 -2.10 -35.64
N LYS A 522 3.62 -0.87 -35.13
CA LYS A 522 2.47 0.01 -34.91
C LYS A 522 1.74 0.36 -36.20
N LYS A 523 2.50 0.74 -37.23
CA LYS A 523 1.90 1.06 -38.54
C LYS A 523 1.15 -0.13 -39.11
N ARG A 524 1.73 -1.33 -39.06
CA ARG A 524 1.07 -2.55 -39.58
C ARG A 524 -0.12 -2.97 -38.74
N HIS A 525 -0.04 -2.84 -37.44
CA HIS A 525 -1.17 -3.02 -36.55
C HIS A 525 -2.33 -2.09 -36.91
N ASP A 526 -2.07 -0.78 -37.05
CA ASP A 526 -3.08 0.21 -37.37
C ASP A 526 -3.69 0.02 -38.79
N GLU A 527 -2.87 -0.48 -39.74
CA GLU A 527 -3.35 -0.86 -41.08
C GLU A 527 -4.32 -2.05 -41.03
N LEU A 528 -4.00 -3.08 -40.26
CA LEU A 528 -4.90 -4.24 -40.10
C LEU A 528 -6.16 -3.90 -39.34
N LEU A 529 -6.11 -3.01 -38.36
CA LEU A 529 -7.29 -2.50 -37.68
C LEU A 529 -8.28 -1.86 -38.65
N LYS A 530 -7.82 -1.00 -39.57
CA LYS A 530 -8.65 -0.40 -40.60
C LYS A 530 -9.30 -1.47 -41.51
N PHE A 531 -8.57 -2.53 -41.82
CA PHE A 531 -9.09 -3.64 -42.60
C PHE A 531 -10.23 -4.38 -41.88
N PHE A 532 -10.10 -4.61 -40.58
CA PHE A 532 -11.16 -5.23 -39.78
C PHE A 532 -12.42 -4.36 -39.65
N HIS A 533 -12.28 -3.03 -39.66
CA HIS A 533 -13.42 -2.12 -39.66
C HIS A 533 -14.27 -2.21 -40.95
N HIS A 534 -13.70 -2.69 -42.06
CA HIS A 534 -14.39 -2.82 -43.36
C HIS A 534 -14.78 -4.27 -43.71
N ASP A 535 -14.68 -5.21 -42.76
CA ASP A 535 -14.89 -6.64 -43.05
C ASP A 535 -16.38 -6.96 -43.21
N ALA A 536 -16.75 -7.43 -44.41
CA ALA A 536 -18.10 -7.91 -44.73
C ALA A 536 -18.56 -9.06 -43.78
N GLY A 537 -17.64 -9.84 -43.22
CA GLY A 537 -17.91 -10.87 -42.20
C GLY A 537 -18.45 -10.30 -40.89
N MET A 538 -18.13 -9.06 -40.53
CA MET A 538 -18.68 -8.41 -39.36
C MET A 538 -20.13 -8.06 -39.50
N ALA A 539 -20.53 -7.49 -40.68
CA ALA A 539 -21.94 -7.19 -40.97
C ALA A 539 -22.81 -8.45 -40.95
N VAL A 540 -22.33 -9.58 -41.45
CA VAL A 540 -23.05 -10.87 -41.37
C VAL A 540 -23.21 -11.33 -39.93
N ARG A 541 -22.18 -11.22 -39.10
CA ARG A 541 -22.23 -11.59 -37.66
C ARG A 541 -23.17 -10.68 -36.89
N ALA A 542 -23.12 -9.37 -37.11
CA ALA A 542 -24.02 -8.39 -36.52
C ALA A 542 -25.47 -8.69 -36.91
N GLY A 543 -25.74 -8.97 -38.21
CA GLY A 543 -27.06 -9.38 -38.69
C GLY A 543 -27.59 -10.66 -38.03
N ASN A 544 -26.70 -11.63 -37.69
CA ASN A 544 -27.09 -12.82 -36.95
C ASN A 544 -27.42 -12.51 -35.47
N VAL A 545 -26.70 -11.58 -34.86
CA VAL A 545 -27.02 -11.11 -33.48
C VAL A 545 -28.34 -10.40 -33.47
N LEU A 546 -28.61 -9.48 -34.42
CA LEU A 546 -29.90 -8.79 -34.52
C LEU A 546 -31.09 -9.71 -34.79
N LYS A 547 -30.91 -10.79 -35.55
CA LYS A 547 -31.94 -11.81 -35.70
C LYS A 547 -32.34 -12.46 -34.39
N LYS A 548 -31.37 -12.68 -33.49
CA LYS A 548 -31.61 -13.31 -32.20
C LYS A 548 -32.01 -12.34 -31.10
N TYR A 549 -31.53 -11.11 -31.18
CA TYR A 549 -31.71 -10.04 -30.19
C TYR A 549 -32.12 -8.74 -30.93
N PRO A 550 -33.39 -8.66 -31.35
CA PRO A 550 -33.82 -7.64 -32.31
C PRO A 550 -33.93 -6.21 -31.76
N HIS A 551 -33.97 -6.04 -30.41
CA HIS A 551 -34.20 -4.73 -29.81
C HIS A 551 -32.91 -4.03 -29.34
N ILE A 552 -31.73 -4.63 -29.52
CA ILE A 552 -30.48 -4.07 -29.00
C ILE A 552 -30.22 -2.65 -29.51
N GLU A 553 -30.35 -2.39 -30.78
CA GLU A 553 -30.08 -1.06 -31.36
C GLU A 553 -31.16 -0.04 -30.97
N GLU A 554 -32.42 -0.44 -30.83
CA GLU A 554 -33.49 0.39 -30.27
C GLU A 554 -33.19 0.77 -28.81
N ILE A 555 -32.65 -0.18 -28.02
CA ILE A 555 -32.23 0.07 -26.66
C ILE A 555 -31.08 1.09 -26.61
N PHE A 556 -30.12 1.04 -27.53
CA PHE A 556 -29.06 2.04 -27.61
C PHE A 556 -29.63 3.46 -27.88
N GLU A 557 -30.58 3.61 -28.77
CA GLU A 557 -31.23 4.90 -29.02
C GLU A 557 -31.98 5.40 -27.78
N GLU A 558 -32.67 4.50 -27.07
CA GLU A 558 -33.44 4.85 -25.86
C GLU A 558 -32.52 5.29 -24.69
N ILE A 559 -31.42 4.60 -24.51
CA ILE A 559 -30.52 4.88 -23.37
C ILE A 559 -29.55 6.04 -23.65
N ARG A 560 -29.24 6.35 -24.89
CA ARG A 560 -28.31 7.40 -25.30
C ARG A 560 -28.51 8.72 -24.57
N PRO A 561 -29.71 9.36 -24.59
CA PRO A 561 -29.90 10.65 -23.93
C PRO A 561 -29.77 10.61 -22.43
N LYS A 562 -29.84 9.41 -21.83
CA LYS A 562 -29.68 9.21 -20.38
C LYS A 562 -28.22 9.03 -19.98
N TYR A 563 -27.44 8.26 -20.76
CA TYR A 563 -26.11 7.77 -20.32
C TYR A 563 -24.95 8.51 -20.96
N GLU A 564 -25.10 9.14 -22.13
CA GLU A 564 -24.03 9.94 -22.70
C GLU A 564 -23.70 11.16 -21.84
N TYR A 565 -22.41 11.36 -21.64
CA TYR A 565 -21.89 12.46 -20.84
C TYR A 565 -20.42 12.70 -21.22
N ALA A 566 -20.02 13.96 -21.27
CA ALA A 566 -18.63 14.34 -21.55
C ALA A 566 -18.20 15.51 -20.67
N ASP A 567 -16.91 15.54 -20.36
CA ASP A 567 -16.19 16.68 -19.83
C ASP A 567 -14.95 16.98 -20.71
N PRO A 568 -14.12 17.97 -20.39
CA PRO A 568 -12.94 18.27 -21.23
C PRO A 568 -11.91 17.14 -21.33
N GLN A 569 -11.94 16.13 -20.46
CA GLN A 569 -10.94 15.06 -20.43
C GLN A 569 -11.50 13.71 -20.90
N TYR A 570 -12.76 13.40 -20.59
CA TYR A 570 -13.35 12.10 -20.84
C TYR A 570 -14.79 12.22 -21.38
N ALA A 571 -15.20 11.19 -22.12
CA ALA A 571 -16.57 11.02 -22.59
C ALA A 571 -17.08 9.59 -22.39
N ILE A 572 -18.36 9.43 -22.03
CA ILE A 572 -19.09 8.16 -22.10
C ILE A 572 -19.97 8.19 -23.34
N LEU A 573 -19.81 7.21 -24.21
CA LEU A 573 -20.56 7.05 -25.44
C LEU A 573 -21.40 5.77 -25.39
N VAL A 574 -22.61 5.85 -25.96
CA VAL A 574 -23.47 4.71 -26.20
C VAL A 574 -23.24 4.23 -27.65
N PRO A 575 -22.98 2.93 -27.87
CA PRO A 575 -22.86 2.41 -29.24
C PRO A 575 -24.07 2.77 -30.13
N ASN A 576 -23.83 2.99 -31.41
CA ASN A 576 -24.93 3.18 -32.37
C ASN A 576 -25.42 1.84 -32.95
N ARG A 577 -24.46 0.93 -33.15
CA ARG A 577 -24.68 -0.38 -33.78
C ARG A 577 -23.94 -1.48 -33.10
N ILE A 578 -24.37 -2.71 -33.31
CA ILE A 578 -23.74 -3.92 -32.81
C ILE A 578 -22.27 -4.04 -33.30
N GLU A 579 -22.01 -3.65 -34.53
CA GLU A 579 -20.67 -3.67 -35.13
C GLU A 579 -19.66 -2.81 -34.32
N GLU A 580 -20.12 -1.73 -33.69
CA GLU A 580 -19.23 -0.91 -32.86
C GLU A 580 -18.74 -1.68 -31.61
N ILE A 581 -19.63 -2.44 -30.96
CA ILE A 581 -19.25 -3.32 -29.83
C ILE A 581 -18.32 -4.44 -30.30
N MET A 582 -18.60 -5.04 -31.46
CA MET A 582 -17.73 -6.05 -32.02
C MET A 582 -16.33 -5.49 -32.35
N THR A 583 -16.29 -4.30 -32.91
CA THR A 583 -15.05 -3.58 -33.19
C THR A 583 -14.29 -3.25 -31.91
N GLU A 584 -14.98 -2.74 -30.90
CA GLU A 584 -14.40 -2.45 -29.59
C GLU A 584 -13.73 -3.68 -28.98
N GLY A 585 -14.46 -4.82 -28.98
CA GLY A 585 -13.94 -6.10 -28.49
C GLY A 585 -12.72 -6.59 -29.27
N MET A 586 -12.65 -6.34 -30.57
CA MET A 586 -11.50 -6.69 -31.40
C MET A 586 -10.30 -5.77 -31.13
N VAL A 587 -10.52 -4.46 -31.09
CA VAL A 587 -9.47 -3.47 -30.89
C VAL A 587 -8.84 -3.61 -29.53
N LEU A 588 -9.65 -3.79 -28.50
CA LEU A 588 -9.20 -3.97 -27.12
C LEU A 588 -8.87 -5.44 -26.76
N SER A 589 -8.96 -6.36 -27.72
CA SER A 589 -8.65 -7.78 -27.53
C SER A 589 -9.34 -8.39 -26.30
N HIS A 590 -10.62 -8.04 -26.10
CA HIS A 590 -11.46 -8.62 -25.03
C HIS A 590 -12.76 -9.21 -25.58
N CYS A 591 -13.50 -9.91 -24.72
CA CYS A 591 -14.56 -10.80 -25.13
C CYS A 591 -15.90 -10.15 -25.47
N VAL A 592 -16.09 -8.84 -25.25
CA VAL A 592 -17.41 -8.18 -25.31
C VAL A 592 -18.16 -8.35 -26.62
N GLY A 593 -17.46 -8.36 -27.74
CA GLY A 593 -18.07 -8.52 -29.08
C GLY A 593 -18.30 -9.97 -29.51
N ASN A 594 -17.83 -10.94 -28.74
CA ASN A 594 -17.81 -12.35 -29.15
C ASN A 594 -18.59 -13.28 -28.19
N VAL A 595 -18.94 -12.81 -27.00
CA VAL A 595 -19.63 -13.61 -25.98
C VAL A 595 -21.11 -13.27 -25.96
N GLU A 596 -21.92 -14.28 -26.17
CA GLU A 596 -23.38 -14.17 -26.29
C GLU A 596 -24.05 -13.53 -25.07
N ARG A 597 -23.51 -13.77 -23.88
CA ARG A 597 -24.02 -13.23 -22.62
C ARG A 597 -24.21 -11.71 -22.62
N TYR A 598 -23.36 -10.93 -23.29
CA TYR A 598 -23.51 -9.47 -23.35
C TYR A 598 -24.71 -9.07 -24.19
N TRP A 599 -24.95 -9.75 -25.32
CA TRP A 599 -26.12 -9.48 -26.15
C TRP A 599 -27.41 -9.80 -25.42
N GLU A 600 -27.45 -10.94 -24.72
CA GLU A 600 -28.59 -11.36 -23.91
C GLU A 600 -28.89 -10.37 -22.79
N ARG A 601 -27.86 -9.86 -22.10
CA ARG A 601 -28.02 -8.88 -21.03
C ARG A 601 -28.53 -7.52 -21.54
N ILE A 602 -28.05 -7.06 -22.68
CA ILE A 602 -28.53 -5.82 -23.31
C ILE A 602 -30.01 -6.00 -23.69
N GLU A 603 -30.37 -7.05 -24.38
CA GLU A 603 -31.76 -7.34 -24.82
C GLU A 603 -32.72 -7.38 -23.63
N ARG A 604 -32.31 -7.98 -22.52
CA ARG A 604 -33.10 -8.03 -21.26
C ARG A 604 -32.99 -6.76 -20.42
N ARG A 605 -32.26 -5.76 -20.85
CA ARG A 605 -32.00 -4.53 -20.09
C ARG A 605 -31.38 -4.80 -18.71
N GLU A 606 -30.65 -5.88 -18.59
CA GLU A 606 -29.92 -6.24 -17.37
C GLU A 606 -28.66 -5.39 -17.21
N SER A 607 -27.87 -5.26 -18.28
CA SER A 607 -26.72 -4.36 -18.33
C SER A 607 -26.49 -3.85 -19.75
N TYR A 608 -25.78 -2.72 -19.85
CA TYR A 608 -25.45 -2.07 -21.11
C TYR A 608 -23.94 -2.02 -21.30
N VAL A 609 -23.49 -2.09 -22.55
CA VAL A 609 -22.09 -1.88 -22.93
C VAL A 609 -21.93 -0.44 -23.38
N LEU A 610 -21.08 0.32 -22.69
CA LEU A 610 -20.76 1.72 -22.97
C LEU A 610 -19.26 1.89 -23.21
N PHE A 611 -18.88 2.94 -23.93
CA PHE A 611 -17.49 3.25 -24.22
C PHE A 611 -17.02 4.45 -23.42
N LEU A 612 -15.96 4.31 -22.63
CA LEU A 612 -15.21 5.42 -22.06
C LEU A 612 -14.13 5.85 -23.05
N ARG A 613 -14.08 7.11 -23.38
CA ARG A 613 -13.14 7.72 -24.32
C ARG A 613 -12.38 8.86 -23.66
N ARG A 614 -11.19 9.15 -24.16
CA ARG A 614 -10.54 10.44 -23.93
C ARG A 614 -11.09 11.46 -24.92
N THR A 615 -11.50 12.63 -24.47
CA THR A 615 -12.15 13.64 -25.33
C THR A 615 -11.24 14.11 -26.47
N GLU A 616 -9.92 14.11 -26.25
CA GLU A 616 -8.92 14.44 -27.29
C GLU A 616 -8.80 13.36 -28.37
N GLU A 617 -9.24 12.13 -28.09
CA GLU A 617 -9.10 10.96 -28.98
C GLU A 617 -10.39 10.13 -28.97
N VAL A 618 -11.52 10.79 -29.15
CA VAL A 618 -12.86 10.19 -29.01
C VAL A 618 -13.11 8.98 -29.91
N ASP A 619 -12.44 8.91 -31.04
CA ASP A 619 -12.53 7.80 -31.99
C ASP A 619 -11.67 6.59 -31.61
N LYS A 620 -10.83 6.73 -30.58
CA LYS A 620 -9.95 5.63 -30.14
C LYS A 620 -10.55 4.90 -28.93
N PRO A 621 -10.66 3.57 -28.99
CA PRO A 621 -11.02 2.77 -27.83
C PRO A 621 -10.06 3.02 -26.64
N TYR A 622 -10.66 3.24 -25.47
CA TYR A 622 -9.91 3.44 -24.23
C TYR A 622 -10.33 2.42 -23.17
N TYR A 623 -11.58 2.47 -22.72
CA TYR A 623 -12.16 1.43 -21.85
C TYR A 623 -13.57 1.09 -22.31
N THR A 624 -13.92 -0.19 -22.21
CA THR A 624 -15.30 -0.69 -22.31
C THR A 624 -15.87 -0.88 -20.91
N LEU A 625 -17.06 -0.37 -20.70
CA LEU A 625 -17.79 -0.45 -19.43
C LEU A 625 -19.02 -1.35 -19.60
N GLU A 626 -19.23 -2.28 -18.66
CA GLU A 626 -20.52 -2.94 -18.47
C GLU A 626 -21.27 -2.24 -17.34
N VAL A 627 -22.47 -1.72 -17.62
CA VAL A 627 -23.20 -0.80 -16.75
C VAL A 627 -24.63 -1.25 -16.50
N GLU A 628 -25.06 -1.30 -15.26
CA GLU A 628 -26.45 -1.58 -14.86
C GLU A 628 -27.36 -0.36 -15.10
N PRO A 629 -28.70 -0.55 -15.17
CA PRO A 629 -29.63 0.53 -15.47
C PRO A 629 -29.63 1.73 -14.50
N ASN A 630 -29.04 1.59 -13.29
CA ASN A 630 -28.85 2.72 -12.37
C ASN A 630 -27.49 3.42 -12.52
N GLY A 631 -26.64 2.98 -13.46
CA GLY A 631 -25.29 3.50 -13.61
C GLY A 631 -24.22 2.80 -12.76
N THR A 632 -24.54 1.72 -12.08
CA THR A 632 -23.55 0.86 -11.45
C THR A 632 -22.68 0.21 -12.52
N ILE A 633 -21.36 0.40 -12.43
CA ILE A 633 -20.40 -0.20 -13.36
C ILE A 633 -20.02 -1.58 -12.82
N ARG A 634 -20.35 -2.64 -13.58
CA ARG A 634 -19.97 -4.03 -13.26
C ARG A 634 -18.51 -4.32 -13.59
N GLN A 635 -18.07 -3.84 -14.76
CA GLN A 635 -16.72 -4.10 -15.27
C GLN A 635 -16.19 -2.86 -16.01
N LYS A 636 -14.87 -2.69 -15.94
CA LYS A 636 -14.11 -1.65 -16.64
C LYS A 636 -12.91 -2.32 -17.29
N ARG A 637 -12.92 -2.55 -18.58
CA ARG A 637 -11.89 -3.32 -19.28
C ARG A 637 -11.27 -2.55 -20.44
N THR A 638 -9.98 -2.69 -20.58
CA THR A 638 -9.18 -2.18 -21.69
C THR A 638 -8.42 -3.32 -22.38
N LEU A 639 -7.34 -3.01 -23.06
CA LEU A 639 -6.56 -3.92 -23.88
C LEU A 639 -6.22 -5.24 -23.15
N GLY A 640 -6.54 -6.39 -23.82
CA GLY A 640 -6.27 -7.72 -23.30
C GLY A 640 -7.11 -8.09 -22.08
N ASP A 641 -8.31 -7.55 -21.96
CA ASP A 641 -9.23 -7.76 -20.82
C ASP A 641 -8.67 -7.32 -19.47
N ASN A 642 -7.73 -6.37 -19.47
CA ASN A 642 -7.07 -5.85 -18.29
C ASN A 642 -7.76 -4.59 -17.75
N GLN A 643 -7.38 -4.23 -16.50
CA GLN A 643 -7.59 -2.93 -15.92
C GLN A 643 -6.22 -2.34 -15.57
N LEU A 644 -5.89 -1.22 -16.16
CA LEU A 644 -4.61 -0.53 -15.93
C LEU A 644 -4.74 0.54 -14.85
N GLU A 645 -3.62 1.00 -14.32
CA GLU A 645 -3.58 2.05 -13.28
C GLU A 645 -4.24 3.36 -13.70
N ASP A 646 -4.20 3.71 -14.99
CA ASP A 646 -4.72 4.95 -15.56
C ASP A 646 -6.25 5.10 -15.46
N ILE A 647 -7.01 4.00 -15.24
CA ILE A 647 -8.45 4.09 -14.96
C ILE A 647 -8.74 4.84 -13.66
N LYS A 648 -7.78 4.91 -12.74
CA LYS A 648 -7.92 5.67 -11.49
C LYS A 648 -8.07 7.16 -11.76
N ASP A 649 -7.43 7.68 -12.80
CA ASP A 649 -7.52 9.08 -13.22
C ASP A 649 -8.94 9.43 -13.68
N ALA A 650 -9.64 8.48 -14.32
CA ALA A 650 -11.02 8.64 -14.74
C ALA A 650 -12.04 8.43 -13.61
N SER A 651 -11.64 8.00 -12.41
CA SER A 651 -12.56 7.67 -11.31
C SER A 651 -13.43 8.87 -10.89
N GLY A 652 -12.84 10.06 -10.84
CA GLY A 652 -13.55 11.30 -10.54
C GLY A 652 -14.62 11.65 -11.58
N PHE A 653 -14.29 11.46 -12.86
CA PHE A 653 -15.22 11.63 -13.98
C PHE A 653 -16.36 10.61 -13.91
N LEU A 654 -16.06 9.33 -13.71
CA LEU A 654 -17.07 8.28 -13.60
C LEU A 654 -18.06 8.53 -12.45
N ARG A 655 -17.61 9.05 -11.31
CA ARG A 655 -18.50 9.46 -10.21
C ARG A 655 -19.39 10.66 -10.57
N LYS A 656 -18.87 11.66 -11.29
CA LYS A 656 -19.66 12.79 -11.79
C LYS A 656 -20.71 12.30 -12.78
N TRP A 657 -20.32 11.43 -13.70
CA TRP A 657 -21.22 10.79 -14.65
C TRP A 657 -22.34 10.03 -13.93
N GLN A 658 -22.06 9.16 -12.98
CA GLN A 658 -23.06 8.43 -12.20
C GLN A 658 -24.08 9.39 -11.55
N LYS A 659 -23.62 10.49 -10.94
CA LYS A 659 -24.48 11.52 -10.36
C LYS A 659 -25.33 12.25 -11.41
N SER A 660 -24.78 12.45 -12.60
CA SER A 660 -25.48 13.11 -13.71
C SER A 660 -26.61 12.23 -14.23
N ILE A 661 -26.34 10.94 -14.48
CA ILE A 661 -27.39 10.03 -15.00
C ILE A 661 -28.49 9.77 -13.97
N ALA A 662 -28.17 9.71 -12.68
CA ALA A 662 -29.16 9.52 -11.62
C ALA A 662 -30.32 10.53 -11.69
N LYS A 663 -30.06 11.73 -12.21
CA LYS A 663 -31.09 12.77 -12.43
C LYS A 663 -31.97 12.55 -13.68
N ARG A 664 -31.55 11.65 -14.57
CA ARG A 664 -32.24 11.38 -15.86
C ARG A 664 -32.90 9.98 -15.86
N LEU A 665 -32.70 9.18 -14.81
CA LEU A 665 -33.31 7.86 -14.71
C LEU A 665 -34.79 7.94 -14.37
N THR A 666 -35.55 7.05 -14.96
CA THR A 666 -37.00 6.89 -14.72
C THR A 666 -37.26 5.86 -13.61
N ALA A 667 -38.47 5.81 -13.09
CA ALA A 667 -38.89 4.76 -12.17
C ALA A 667 -38.73 3.35 -12.78
N GLY A 668 -38.91 3.21 -14.10
CA GLY A 668 -38.68 1.99 -14.86
C GLY A 668 -37.19 1.57 -14.83
N ASP A 669 -36.27 2.51 -15.06
CA ASP A 669 -34.83 2.23 -14.99
C ASP A 669 -34.41 1.74 -13.60
N LEU A 670 -34.96 2.34 -12.55
CA LEU A 670 -34.70 1.93 -11.16
C LEU A 670 -35.29 0.55 -10.83
N ALA A 671 -36.42 0.19 -11.41
CA ALA A 671 -37.01 -1.16 -11.27
C ALA A 671 -36.13 -2.20 -11.96
N LEU A 672 -35.67 -1.93 -13.18
CA LEU A 672 -34.73 -2.78 -13.92
C LEU A 672 -33.40 -2.94 -13.15
N ALA A 673 -32.89 -1.87 -12.54
CA ALA A 673 -31.66 -1.93 -11.74
C ALA A 673 -31.78 -2.86 -10.51
N LYS A 674 -32.95 -2.91 -9.87
CA LYS A 674 -33.18 -3.86 -8.77
C LYS A 674 -33.09 -5.31 -9.25
N VAL A 675 -33.69 -5.61 -10.40
CA VAL A 675 -33.60 -6.94 -11.02
C VAL A 675 -32.15 -7.26 -11.41
N SER A 676 -31.48 -6.33 -12.05
CA SER A 676 -30.06 -6.44 -12.43
C SER A 676 -29.15 -6.75 -11.24
N LYS A 677 -29.34 -6.05 -10.12
CA LYS A 677 -28.59 -6.29 -8.87
C LYS A 677 -28.82 -7.72 -8.33
N ILE A 678 -30.07 -8.19 -8.34
CA ILE A 678 -30.39 -9.56 -7.88
C ILE A 678 -29.68 -10.58 -8.76
N LEU A 679 -29.72 -10.42 -10.08
CA LEU A 679 -29.05 -11.31 -11.03
C LEU A 679 -27.53 -11.31 -10.84
N ARG A 680 -26.93 -10.14 -10.64
CA ARG A 680 -25.50 -10.03 -10.33
C ARG A 680 -25.15 -10.75 -9.03
N MET A 681 -25.95 -10.60 -7.99
CA MET A 681 -25.68 -11.28 -6.71
C MET A 681 -25.76 -12.80 -6.86
N LYS A 682 -26.74 -13.29 -7.64
CA LYS A 682 -26.85 -14.71 -7.95
C LYS A 682 -25.64 -15.21 -8.75
N GLU A 683 -25.20 -14.46 -9.76
CA GLU A 683 -23.96 -14.78 -10.51
C GLU A 683 -22.75 -14.86 -9.56
N PHE A 684 -22.62 -13.93 -8.60
CA PHE A 684 -21.52 -13.96 -7.64
C PHE A 684 -21.57 -15.17 -6.71
N GLU A 685 -22.75 -15.63 -6.32
CA GLU A 685 -22.93 -16.87 -5.55
C GLU A 685 -22.53 -18.10 -6.37
N GLU A 686 -23.00 -18.21 -7.61
CA GLU A 686 -22.64 -19.29 -8.53
C GLU A 686 -21.12 -19.34 -8.80
N LEU A 687 -20.47 -18.19 -8.99
CA LEU A 687 -19.02 -18.11 -9.16
C LEU A 687 -18.24 -18.54 -7.91
N ARG A 688 -18.77 -18.24 -6.73
CA ARG A 688 -18.19 -18.65 -5.44
C ARG A 688 -18.32 -20.16 -5.22
N GLU A 689 -19.50 -20.72 -5.45
CA GLU A 689 -19.77 -22.15 -5.29
C GLU A 689 -18.94 -22.99 -6.26
N ASN A 690 -18.84 -22.56 -7.51
CA ASN A 690 -18.12 -23.29 -8.56
C ASN A 690 -16.61 -22.98 -8.59
N GLN A 691 -16.10 -22.10 -7.73
CA GLN A 691 -14.70 -21.69 -7.66
C GLN A 691 -14.08 -21.37 -9.02
N VAL A 692 -14.84 -20.67 -9.88
CA VAL A 692 -14.42 -20.35 -11.24
C VAL A 692 -13.19 -19.47 -11.25
N THR A 693 -12.13 -19.92 -11.94
CA THR A 693 -10.89 -19.17 -12.12
C THR A 693 -10.73 -18.72 -13.57
N ILE A 694 -9.97 -17.64 -13.77
CA ILE A 694 -9.65 -17.13 -15.11
C ILE A 694 -8.67 -18.08 -15.78
N PRO A 695 -8.98 -18.60 -16.98
CA PRO A 695 -8.18 -19.68 -17.60
C PRO A 695 -6.91 -19.18 -18.32
N THR A 696 -6.83 -17.90 -18.73
CA THR A 696 -5.76 -17.36 -19.58
C THR A 696 -5.47 -15.89 -19.27
N GLY A 697 -4.36 -15.35 -19.76
CA GLY A 697 -3.96 -13.96 -19.61
C GLY A 697 -3.19 -13.68 -18.33
N LYS A 698 -2.99 -12.39 -18.02
CA LYS A 698 -2.24 -11.92 -16.83
C LYS A 698 -2.90 -12.32 -15.50
N LEU A 699 -4.21 -12.54 -15.51
CA LEU A 699 -5.02 -12.91 -14.35
C LEU A 699 -5.32 -14.41 -14.27
N ALA A 700 -4.65 -15.24 -15.09
CA ALA A 700 -4.85 -16.68 -15.08
C ALA A 700 -4.64 -17.27 -13.67
N GLY A 701 -5.59 -18.15 -13.24
CA GLY A 701 -5.60 -18.74 -11.91
C GLY A 701 -6.23 -17.89 -10.82
N THR A 702 -6.54 -16.62 -11.07
CA THR A 702 -7.26 -15.77 -10.11
C THR A 702 -8.75 -16.13 -10.10
N PRO A 703 -9.41 -16.19 -8.91
CA PRO A 703 -10.86 -16.38 -8.86
C PRO A 703 -11.58 -15.24 -9.61
N LEU A 704 -12.43 -15.61 -10.56
CA LEU A 704 -13.16 -14.63 -11.37
C LEU A 704 -14.00 -13.68 -10.50
N LEU A 705 -14.62 -14.20 -9.45
CA LEU A 705 -15.39 -13.42 -8.49
C LEU A 705 -14.58 -12.27 -7.88
N THR A 706 -13.33 -12.52 -7.47
CA THR A 706 -12.46 -11.51 -6.87
C THR A 706 -12.21 -10.35 -7.84
N VAL A 707 -12.02 -10.68 -9.12
CA VAL A 707 -11.76 -9.70 -10.17
C VAL A 707 -13.02 -8.86 -10.46
N LEU A 708 -14.19 -9.51 -10.56
CA LEU A 708 -15.47 -8.81 -10.79
C LEU A 708 -15.85 -7.90 -9.60
N GLN A 709 -15.57 -8.33 -8.38
CA GLN A 709 -15.79 -7.50 -7.18
C GLN A 709 -14.85 -6.29 -7.11
N ALA A 710 -13.61 -6.45 -7.55
CA ALA A 710 -12.65 -5.34 -7.63
C ALA A 710 -13.04 -4.30 -8.71
N ASP A 711 -13.70 -4.73 -9.78
CA ASP A 711 -14.17 -3.84 -10.84
C ASP A 711 -15.43 -3.07 -10.48
N LEU A 712 -16.23 -3.60 -9.57
CA LEU A 712 -17.54 -3.06 -9.25
C LEU A 712 -17.45 -1.63 -8.72
N MET A 713 -18.22 -0.74 -9.34
CA MET A 713 -18.38 0.66 -8.92
C MET A 713 -19.87 0.96 -8.82
N GLU A 714 -20.43 0.78 -7.62
CA GLU A 714 -21.86 1.02 -7.40
C GLU A 714 -22.23 2.50 -7.61
N ALA A 715 -23.41 2.73 -8.17
CA ALA A 715 -24.01 4.06 -8.23
C ALA A 715 -24.35 4.51 -6.80
N ALA A 716 -24.17 5.81 -6.52
CA ALA A 716 -24.37 6.39 -5.19
C ALA A 716 -25.86 6.47 -4.82
#